data_38d6abbf6a3f92925c607b9a687825df
#
_entry.id   38d6abbf6a3f92925c607b9a687825df
#
_cell.length_a   1.000
_cell.length_b   1.000
_cell.length_c   1.000
_cell.angle_alpha   90.00
_cell.angle_beta   90.00
_cell.angle_gamma   90.00
#
_symmetry.space_group_name_H-M   'P 1'
#
loop_
_entity.id
_entity.type
_entity.pdbx_description
1 polymer ?
#
loop_
_entity_poly.entity_id
_entity_poly.type
_entity_poly.pdbx_seq_one_letter_code
_entity_poly.pdbx_strand_id
1 'polypeptide(L)'
;MEQYNVTGMTCAACQARVEKVVSKVPGVTSVSVSLLTNSMGVEGTATSADIVAAVEKAGYHASVKGAEKESSQGAEALADTETPKLLKRLIVSLIFLMPLMYLSMGHMMWNWPLPGFLNNNHVGMGLAQLLFTVIIMVINQRFFISGFTSLIHRAPNMDTLVAMGATAAFGYSTYALFAMTVAQTAGNDKLVMSYMHEFYFESAAMILTLITLGKTLEAYSKGKTTDALKSLMNLAPKMATVVRNGQEMQISADQVKKGDIFLVKPGESIPVDGIVLEGNSAIDEAALTGESIPVDKAEGDNVSAATINQSGFLKCEATRVGEDTTLSQIIKMVSDAAATKAPIAKIADKVSGIFVPAVITIAIITIIGWLLAGQTVGFALARGISVLVISCPCALGLATPVAIMVGNGVGAKNGILFKTAVSLEEAGKVDIVALDKTGTITNGQPKVTDILPADGISEKELLEAAFALEKKSEHPLAKAVVEYGKEKNFTVPVVDDFQAVPGNGLTGTLNNKTLTGGNLLFIEKNLSISEEIKRSAEQLASAGKTPLFFAKDNHLLGIIAVADVIKEDSPQAIKELKAMGIHVVMLTGDNERTAKAIGEQAGVDNVIAGVLPDGKESVIRALGEKGKVAMVGDGINDAPALTRADVGIAIGAGTDVAMDAADVVLMKSKLADVPAAIRLSRGVLRNIHENLFWAFFYNTIGIPLAAGLLIPVFGLKLNPMFGAAAMSLSSFCVVTNALRLNLLNIRSTKKDKKKKTTIDVNLININNKEKKEVNEMTKTMSIKGMMCGHCEATVKKALEALPEVASAEVSHEKGTAVVTLEKEIADDVLKKTVEDKDYEVVGIK
;
A
#
# COMPACT_ATOMS: atom_id res chain seq x y z
N MET A 1 -4.84 -13.09 5.71
CA MET A 1 -6.08 -12.29 5.98
C MET A 1 -7.25 -12.93 5.22
N GLU A 2 -8.26 -13.46 5.90
CA GLU A 2 -9.49 -13.95 5.25
C GLU A 2 -10.38 -12.77 4.85
N GLN A 3 -11.01 -12.85 3.68
CA GLN A 3 -11.90 -11.81 3.18
C GLN A 3 -13.37 -12.26 3.21
N TYR A 4 -14.23 -11.32 3.57
CA TYR A 4 -15.69 -11.51 3.65
C TYR A 4 -16.39 -10.41 2.87
N ASN A 5 -17.49 -10.75 2.20
CA ASN A 5 -18.44 -9.76 1.69
C ASN A 5 -19.39 -9.38 2.81
N VAL A 6 -19.56 -8.09 3.10
CA VAL A 6 -20.47 -7.60 4.16
C VAL A 6 -21.49 -6.65 3.54
N THR A 7 -22.76 -7.00 3.62
CA THR A 7 -23.83 -6.19 3.06
C THR A 7 -24.72 -5.56 4.14
N GLY A 8 -25.41 -4.45 3.80
CA GLY A 8 -26.27 -3.72 4.73
C GLY A 8 -25.61 -2.51 5.40
N MET A 9 -24.31 -2.31 5.24
CA MET A 9 -23.61 -1.12 5.76
C MET A 9 -23.95 0.11 4.90
N THR A 10 -24.31 1.23 5.54
CA THR A 10 -24.69 2.48 4.84
C THR A 10 -23.81 3.68 5.19
N CYS A 11 -23.00 3.59 6.25
CA CYS A 11 -22.16 4.70 6.70
C CYS A 11 -20.99 4.22 7.59
N ALA A 12 -20.05 5.13 7.87
CA ALA A 12 -18.90 4.87 8.73
C ALA A 12 -19.25 4.33 10.13
N ALA A 13 -20.38 4.75 10.71
CA ALA A 13 -20.83 4.22 12.01
C ALA A 13 -21.24 2.73 11.92
N CYS A 14 -21.84 2.29 10.80
CA CYS A 14 -22.13 0.88 10.54
C CYS A 14 -20.85 0.07 10.45
N GLN A 15 -19.88 0.56 9.71
CA GLN A 15 -18.54 -0.02 9.53
C GLN A 15 -17.83 -0.19 10.88
N ALA A 16 -17.73 0.88 11.68
CA ALA A 16 -17.13 0.83 13.02
C ALA A 16 -17.82 -0.16 13.97
N ARG A 17 -19.15 -0.35 13.80
CA ARG A 17 -19.90 -1.33 14.58
C ARG A 17 -19.54 -2.77 14.21
N VAL A 18 -19.48 -3.09 12.91
CA VAL A 18 -19.08 -4.41 12.44
C VAL A 18 -17.67 -4.73 12.97
N GLU A 19 -16.72 -3.80 12.83
CA GLU A 19 -15.37 -3.97 13.37
C GLU A 19 -15.35 -4.25 14.87
N LYS A 20 -16.10 -3.45 15.64
CA LYS A 20 -16.18 -3.60 17.11
C LYS A 20 -16.77 -4.94 17.55
N VAL A 21 -17.69 -5.51 16.78
CA VAL A 21 -18.31 -6.79 17.11
C VAL A 21 -17.41 -7.95 16.72
N VAL A 22 -16.81 -7.89 15.54
CA VAL A 22 -15.89 -8.94 15.04
C VAL A 22 -14.58 -8.95 15.83
N SER A 23 -14.04 -7.79 16.24
CA SER A 23 -12.83 -7.72 17.06
C SER A 23 -12.99 -8.37 18.46
N LYS A 24 -14.21 -8.65 18.89
CA LYS A 24 -14.50 -9.34 20.15
C LYS A 24 -14.64 -10.85 20.03
N VAL A 25 -14.61 -11.36 18.80
CA VAL A 25 -14.68 -12.81 18.56
C VAL A 25 -13.34 -13.43 19.01
N PRO A 26 -13.36 -14.47 19.86
CA PRO A 26 -12.15 -15.12 20.30
C PRO A 26 -11.33 -15.64 19.11
N GLY A 27 -10.03 -15.36 19.11
CA GLY A 27 -9.13 -15.74 18.03
C GLY A 27 -8.97 -14.71 16.90
N VAL A 28 -9.69 -13.58 16.91
CA VAL A 28 -9.48 -12.46 15.97
C VAL A 28 -8.36 -11.59 16.49
N THR A 29 -7.29 -11.42 15.72
CA THR A 29 -6.14 -10.53 16.01
C THR A 29 -6.31 -9.15 15.40
N SER A 30 -6.79 -9.10 14.16
CA SER A 30 -7.12 -7.84 13.51
C SER A 30 -8.38 -7.96 12.64
N VAL A 31 -9.11 -6.85 12.50
CA VAL A 31 -10.26 -6.74 11.61
C VAL A 31 -10.28 -5.38 10.94
N SER A 32 -10.51 -5.36 9.66
CA SER A 32 -10.68 -4.16 8.86
C SER A 32 -11.90 -4.28 7.97
N VAL A 33 -12.80 -3.31 8.05
CA VAL A 33 -14.03 -3.30 7.26
C VAL A 33 -13.97 -2.14 6.27
N SER A 34 -14.34 -2.38 5.03
CA SER A 34 -14.41 -1.36 3.98
C SER A 34 -15.86 -1.14 3.54
N LEU A 35 -16.36 0.06 3.81
CA LEU A 35 -17.67 0.49 3.32
C LEU A 35 -17.68 0.67 1.78
N LEU A 36 -16.52 0.93 1.19
CA LEU A 36 -16.37 1.23 -0.22
C LEU A 36 -16.51 -0.03 -1.09
N THR A 37 -15.86 -1.11 -0.65
CA THR A 37 -15.86 -2.40 -1.33
C THR A 37 -16.90 -3.38 -0.75
N ASN A 38 -17.65 -2.97 0.28
CA ASN A 38 -18.56 -3.83 1.05
C ASN A 38 -17.87 -5.12 1.51
N SER A 39 -16.59 -5.04 1.88
CA SER A 39 -15.76 -6.17 2.30
C SER A 39 -15.21 -5.99 3.70
N MET A 40 -14.81 -7.10 4.30
CA MET A 40 -14.14 -7.16 5.59
C MET A 40 -12.97 -8.14 5.50
N GLY A 41 -11.79 -7.69 5.94
CA GLY A 41 -10.62 -8.53 6.12
C GLY A 41 -10.45 -8.87 7.59
N VAL A 42 -10.24 -10.13 7.91
CA VAL A 42 -10.03 -10.62 9.29
C VAL A 42 -8.74 -11.44 9.36
N GLU A 43 -7.95 -11.18 10.37
CA GLU A 43 -6.76 -11.97 10.71
C GLU A 43 -6.94 -12.62 12.06
N GLY A 44 -6.47 -13.84 12.19
CA GLY A 44 -6.55 -14.61 13.43
C GLY A 44 -6.86 -16.08 13.19
N THR A 45 -7.22 -16.78 14.26
CA THR A 45 -7.55 -18.22 14.28
C THR A 45 -9.05 -18.50 14.47
N ALA A 46 -9.89 -17.44 14.46
CA ALA A 46 -11.34 -17.57 14.61
C ALA A 46 -11.95 -18.29 13.38
N THR A 47 -13.00 -19.08 13.59
CA THR A 47 -13.66 -19.78 12.48
C THR A 47 -14.50 -18.80 11.66
N SER A 48 -14.60 -19.04 10.34
CA SER A 48 -15.45 -18.22 9.45
C SER A 48 -16.92 -18.21 9.90
N ALA A 49 -17.42 -19.31 10.50
CA ALA A 49 -18.77 -19.40 11.01
C ALA A 49 -19.02 -18.45 12.18
N ASP A 50 -18.07 -18.35 13.13
CA ASP A 50 -18.18 -17.45 14.29
C ASP A 50 -18.14 -15.98 13.86
N ILE A 51 -17.32 -15.67 12.85
CA ILE A 51 -17.20 -14.31 12.28
C ILE A 51 -18.52 -13.93 11.62
N VAL A 52 -19.09 -14.79 10.76
CA VAL A 52 -20.37 -14.53 10.09
C VAL A 52 -21.50 -14.36 11.12
N ALA A 53 -21.59 -15.25 12.11
CA ALA A 53 -22.60 -15.17 13.17
C ALA A 53 -22.47 -13.85 13.98
N ALA A 54 -21.26 -13.37 14.24
CA ALA A 54 -21.03 -12.10 14.93
C ALA A 54 -21.53 -10.91 14.11
N VAL A 55 -21.30 -10.90 12.79
CA VAL A 55 -21.80 -9.87 11.88
C VAL A 55 -23.32 -9.89 11.79
N GLU A 56 -23.93 -11.05 11.67
CA GLU A 56 -25.39 -11.20 11.63
C GLU A 56 -26.07 -10.74 12.92
N LYS A 57 -25.48 -11.07 14.08
CA LYS A 57 -25.95 -10.56 15.37
C LYS A 57 -25.85 -9.04 15.49
N ALA A 58 -24.94 -8.41 14.76
CA ALA A 58 -24.85 -6.97 14.67
C ALA A 58 -25.89 -6.34 13.72
N GLY A 59 -26.67 -7.14 12.99
CA GLY A 59 -27.73 -6.72 12.08
C GLY A 59 -27.25 -6.49 10.64
N TYR A 60 -26.16 -7.14 10.23
CA TYR A 60 -25.60 -7.10 8.87
C TYR A 60 -25.46 -8.53 8.34
N HIS A 61 -25.25 -8.69 7.03
CA HIS A 61 -25.01 -10.00 6.43
C HIS A 61 -23.55 -10.12 6.00
N ALA A 62 -22.93 -11.28 6.29
CA ALA A 62 -21.58 -11.59 5.85
C ALA A 62 -21.55 -12.95 5.13
N SER A 63 -20.66 -13.07 4.12
CA SER A 63 -20.34 -14.32 3.44
C SER A 63 -18.83 -14.36 3.18
N VAL A 64 -18.23 -15.56 3.22
CA VAL A 64 -16.81 -15.74 2.91
C VAL A 64 -16.59 -15.48 1.42
N LYS A 65 -15.60 -14.66 1.09
CA LYS A 65 -15.21 -14.37 -0.30
C LYS A 65 -14.37 -15.54 -0.81
N GLY A 66 -14.82 -16.21 -1.88
CA GLY A 66 -14.12 -17.36 -2.46
C GLY A 66 -14.74 -18.74 -2.16
N ALA A 67 -15.89 -18.82 -1.45
CA ALA A 67 -16.58 -20.10 -1.19
C ALA A 67 -17.34 -20.67 -2.40
N GLU A 68 -17.54 -19.89 -3.47
CA GLU A 68 -18.08 -20.35 -4.76
C GLU A 68 -17.02 -20.18 -5.84
N LYS A 69 -16.88 -21.14 -6.74
CA LYS A 69 -15.97 -21.14 -7.90
C LYS A 69 -16.24 -19.90 -8.78
N GLU A 70 -15.51 -18.81 -8.56
CA GLU A 70 -15.66 -17.54 -9.27
C GLU A 70 -14.44 -17.27 -10.16
N SER A 71 -14.33 -17.96 -11.28
CA SER A 71 -13.38 -17.57 -12.32
C SER A 71 -13.91 -16.50 -13.31
N SER A 72 -15.21 -16.15 -13.24
CA SER A 72 -15.81 -15.13 -14.14
C SER A 72 -16.58 -14.01 -13.42
N GLN A 73 -16.73 -14.04 -12.10
CA GLN A 73 -17.58 -13.11 -11.34
C GLN A 73 -16.83 -11.95 -10.67
N GLY A 74 -15.51 -11.92 -10.69
CA GLY A 74 -14.77 -10.83 -10.02
C GLY A 74 -15.07 -9.43 -10.59
N ALA A 75 -15.23 -9.32 -11.91
CA ALA A 75 -15.61 -8.06 -12.58
C ALA A 75 -17.10 -7.70 -12.34
N GLU A 76 -17.98 -8.71 -12.24
CA GLU A 76 -19.39 -8.51 -11.92
C GLU A 76 -19.60 -8.11 -10.46
N ALA A 77 -18.79 -8.61 -9.54
CA ALA A 77 -18.83 -8.22 -8.11
C ALA A 77 -18.52 -6.73 -7.89
N LEU A 78 -17.73 -6.11 -8.78
CA LEU A 78 -17.44 -4.67 -8.78
C LEU A 78 -18.43 -3.87 -9.63
N ALA A 79 -19.42 -4.50 -10.25
CA ALA A 79 -20.44 -3.82 -11.04
C ALA A 79 -21.28 -2.88 -10.14
N ASP A 80 -21.49 -1.66 -10.61
CA ASP A 80 -22.33 -0.69 -9.90
C ASP A 80 -23.81 -1.07 -10.02
N THR A 81 -24.29 -1.88 -9.09
CA THR A 81 -25.70 -2.29 -9.00
C THR A 81 -26.53 -1.37 -8.12
N GLU A 82 -25.90 -0.48 -7.33
CA GLU A 82 -26.58 0.42 -6.40
C GLU A 82 -27.05 1.72 -7.07
N THR A 83 -26.24 2.32 -7.94
CA THR A 83 -26.59 3.58 -8.63
C THR A 83 -27.88 3.48 -9.42
N PRO A 84 -28.16 2.44 -10.23
CA PRO A 84 -29.43 2.34 -10.96
C PRO A 84 -30.64 2.25 -10.03
N LYS A 85 -30.53 1.53 -8.90
CA LYS A 85 -31.61 1.39 -7.90
C LYS A 85 -31.91 2.72 -7.19
N LEU A 86 -30.86 3.43 -6.80
CA LEU A 86 -30.98 4.75 -6.16
C LEU A 86 -31.51 5.80 -7.13
N LEU A 87 -31.02 5.78 -8.38
CA LEU A 87 -31.50 6.70 -9.42
C LEU A 87 -32.99 6.50 -9.69
N LYS A 88 -33.48 5.25 -9.83
CA LYS A 88 -34.89 4.95 -9.97
C LYS A 88 -35.70 5.48 -8.78
N ARG A 89 -35.24 5.27 -7.55
CA ARG A 89 -35.87 5.79 -6.33
C ARG A 89 -35.92 7.32 -6.32
N LEU A 90 -34.83 7.97 -6.71
CA LEU A 90 -34.72 9.42 -6.80
C LEU A 90 -35.72 9.99 -7.81
N ILE A 91 -35.78 9.43 -9.03
CA ILE A 91 -36.72 9.89 -10.08
C ILE A 91 -38.17 9.78 -9.59
N VAL A 92 -38.54 8.63 -9.00
CA VAL A 92 -39.89 8.44 -8.48
C VAL A 92 -40.17 9.42 -7.32
N SER A 93 -39.24 9.66 -6.42
CA SER A 93 -39.43 10.68 -5.36
C SER A 93 -39.59 12.09 -5.92
N LEU A 94 -38.84 12.46 -6.98
CA LEU A 94 -38.97 13.76 -7.65
C LEU A 94 -40.36 13.95 -8.32
N ILE A 95 -40.91 12.90 -8.91
CA ILE A 95 -42.24 12.94 -9.53
C ILE A 95 -43.33 13.35 -8.51
N PHE A 96 -43.27 12.86 -7.27
CA PHE A 96 -44.19 13.22 -6.20
C PHE A 96 -43.82 14.49 -5.44
N LEU A 97 -42.51 14.81 -5.40
CA LEU A 97 -42.03 16.03 -4.76
C LEU A 97 -42.44 17.30 -5.52
N MET A 98 -42.45 17.27 -6.87
CA MET A 98 -42.80 18.45 -7.69
C MET A 98 -44.22 18.95 -7.42
N PRO A 99 -45.29 18.12 -7.45
CA PRO A 99 -46.61 18.55 -7.06
C PRO A 99 -46.71 19.04 -5.61
N LEU A 100 -45.99 18.38 -4.69
CA LEU A 100 -45.93 18.81 -3.29
C LEU A 100 -45.36 20.22 -3.16
N MET A 101 -44.24 20.50 -3.84
CA MET A 101 -43.61 21.82 -3.86
C MET A 101 -44.50 22.88 -4.53
N TYR A 102 -45.21 22.47 -5.56
CA TYR A 102 -46.19 23.36 -6.20
C TYR A 102 -47.27 23.81 -5.22
N LEU A 103 -47.81 22.89 -4.42
CA LEU A 103 -48.85 23.19 -3.43
C LEU A 103 -48.33 23.99 -2.25
N SER A 104 -47.15 23.61 -1.68
CA SER A 104 -46.62 24.22 -0.47
C SER A 104 -45.96 25.57 -0.72
N MET A 105 -45.04 25.66 -1.71
CA MET A 105 -44.32 26.89 -2.00
C MET A 105 -44.90 27.67 -3.18
N GLY A 106 -45.26 27.00 -4.27
CA GLY A 106 -45.75 27.66 -5.49
C GLY A 106 -47.01 28.47 -5.24
N HIS A 107 -47.98 27.88 -4.58
CA HIS A 107 -49.21 28.59 -4.25
C HIS A 107 -49.04 29.56 -3.07
N MET A 108 -48.43 29.12 -1.98
CA MET A 108 -48.30 29.91 -0.73
C MET A 108 -47.41 31.15 -0.87
N MET A 109 -46.31 31.08 -1.66
CA MET A 109 -45.35 32.17 -1.80
C MET A 109 -45.61 33.00 -3.06
N TRP A 110 -46.02 32.38 -4.18
CA TRP A 110 -46.14 33.02 -5.50
C TRP A 110 -47.56 33.01 -6.03
N ASN A 111 -48.56 32.56 -5.26
CA ASN A 111 -49.96 32.54 -5.59
C ASN A 111 -50.26 31.85 -6.95
N TRP A 112 -49.57 30.71 -7.22
CA TRP A 112 -49.79 29.94 -8.43
C TRP A 112 -51.21 29.34 -8.46
N PRO A 113 -51.85 29.24 -9.64
CA PRO A 113 -53.23 28.78 -9.76
C PRO A 113 -53.41 27.37 -9.25
N LEU A 114 -54.50 27.13 -8.50
CA LEU A 114 -54.85 25.82 -7.99
C LEU A 114 -56.03 25.23 -8.78
N PRO A 115 -56.15 23.89 -8.84
CA PRO A 115 -57.41 23.25 -9.26
C PRO A 115 -58.59 23.72 -8.42
N GLY A 116 -59.76 23.92 -9.02
CA GLY A 116 -60.94 24.55 -8.37
C GLY A 116 -61.37 23.89 -7.05
N PHE A 117 -61.12 22.58 -6.87
CA PHE A 117 -61.48 21.85 -5.64
C PHE A 117 -60.49 22.10 -4.46
N LEU A 118 -59.32 22.62 -4.73
CA LEU A 118 -58.31 23.01 -3.72
C LEU A 118 -58.33 24.53 -3.44
N ASN A 119 -58.97 25.33 -4.29
CA ASN A 119 -59.02 26.75 -4.12
C ASN A 119 -59.80 27.12 -2.85
N ASN A 120 -59.24 27.87 -1.93
CA ASN A 120 -59.76 28.18 -0.60
C ASN A 120 -60.04 26.95 0.31
N ASN A 121 -59.63 25.75 -0.08
CA ASN A 121 -59.77 24.54 0.72
C ASN A 121 -58.45 24.20 1.43
N HIS A 122 -58.15 24.89 2.54
CA HIS A 122 -56.91 24.73 3.28
C HIS A 122 -56.70 23.31 3.83
N VAL A 123 -57.78 22.64 4.29
CA VAL A 123 -57.72 21.23 4.73
C VAL A 123 -57.40 20.30 3.57
N GLY A 124 -58.05 20.51 2.42
CA GLY A 124 -57.79 19.74 1.21
C GLY A 124 -56.35 19.86 0.73
N MET A 125 -55.78 21.07 0.81
CA MET A 125 -54.35 21.27 0.51
C MET A 125 -53.42 20.55 1.50
N GLY A 126 -53.72 20.60 2.79
CA GLY A 126 -52.98 19.87 3.83
C GLY A 126 -53.04 18.36 3.63
N LEU A 127 -54.21 17.82 3.31
CA LEU A 127 -54.36 16.38 3.00
C LEU A 127 -53.58 15.96 1.75
N ALA A 128 -53.59 16.79 0.69
CA ALA A 128 -52.80 16.50 -0.51
C ALA A 128 -51.28 16.49 -0.20
N GLN A 129 -50.81 17.44 0.61
CA GLN A 129 -49.40 17.48 1.04
C GLN A 129 -49.08 16.26 1.89
N LEU A 130 -49.90 15.86 2.83
CA LEU A 130 -49.75 14.65 3.65
C LEU A 130 -49.63 13.41 2.74
N LEU A 131 -50.53 13.24 1.77
CA LEU A 131 -50.56 12.10 0.86
C LEU A 131 -49.24 11.97 0.05
N PHE A 132 -48.79 13.07 -0.59
CA PHE A 132 -47.56 13.07 -1.34
C PHE A 132 -46.35 12.78 -0.43
N THR A 133 -46.33 13.33 0.77
CA THR A 133 -45.24 13.07 1.74
C THR A 133 -45.21 11.61 2.17
N VAL A 134 -46.38 10.99 2.47
CA VAL A 134 -46.44 9.55 2.80
C VAL A 134 -45.88 8.68 1.65
N ILE A 135 -46.27 8.99 0.41
CA ILE A 135 -45.75 8.26 -0.76
C ILE A 135 -44.22 8.34 -0.81
N ILE A 136 -43.65 9.55 -0.63
CA ILE A 136 -42.17 9.73 -0.62
C ILE A 136 -41.52 9.00 0.57
N MET A 137 -42.14 8.99 1.74
CA MET A 137 -41.65 8.24 2.91
C MET A 137 -41.64 6.73 2.64
N VAL A 138 -42.71 6.19 2.01
CA VAL A 138 -42.79 4.76 1.65
C VAL A 138 -41.72 4.39 0.60
N ILE A 139 -41.51 5.23 -0.42
CA ILE A 139 -40.45 5.03 -1.42
C ILE A 139 -39.07 4.97 -0.71
N ASN A 140 -38.87 5.77 0.32
CA ASN A 140 -37.64 5.92 1.07
C ASN A 140 -37.67 5.21 2.44
N GLN A 141 -38.52 4.21 2.65
CA GLN A 141 -38.70 3.49 3.92
C GLN A 141 -37.43 2.90 4.50
N ARG A 142 -36.41 2.59 3.65
CA ARG A 142 -35.13 2.06 4.08
C ARG A 142 -34.41 2.95 5.11
N PHE A 143 -34.54 4.28 4.98
CA PHE A 143 -33.96 5.21 5.98
C PHE A 143 -34.60 5.06 7.35
N PHE A 144 -35.91 4.84 7.42
CA PHE A 144 -36.63 4.65 8.68
C PHE A 144 -36.28 3.30 9.32
N ILE A 145 -36.28 2.22 8.52
CA ILE A 145 -35.96 0.86 9.00
C ILE A 145 -34.52 0.86 9.56
N SER A 146 -33.53 1.29 8.75
CA SER A 146 -32.14 1.34 9.16
C SER A 146 -31.91 2.28 10.36
N GLY A 147 -32.50 3.47 10.31
CA GLY A 147 -32.32 4.51 11.33
C GLY A 147 -32.89 4.10 12.68
N PHE A 148 -34.12 3.62 12.76
CA PHE A 148 -34.74 3.21 14.03
C PHE A 148 -34.16 1.90 14.56
N THR A 149 -33.83 0.93 13.71
CA THR A 149 -33.14 -0.28 14.13
C THR A 149 -31.78 0.04 14.77
N SER A 150 -30.99 0.94 14.18
CA SER A 150 -29.72 1.38 14.74
C SER A 150 -29.89 2.13 16.09
N LEU A 151 -30.95 2.93 16.21
CA LEU A 151 -31.27 3.63 17.45
C LEU A 151 -31.60 2.66 18.60
N ILE A 152 -32.49 1.68 18.33
CA ILE A 152 -32.88 0.65 19.29
C ILE A 152 -31.65 -0.14 19.77
N HIS A 153 -30.72 -0.44 18.89
CA HIS A 153 -29.48 -1.13 19.24
C HIS A 153 -28.40 -0.20 19.85
N ARG A 154 -28.74 1.02 20.25
CA ARG A 154 -27.84 2.02 20.88
C ARG A 154 -26.61 2.35 20.03
N ALA A 155 -26.74 2.30 18.72
CA ALA A 155 -25.70 2.65 17.77
C ALA A 155 -26.27 3.58 16.67
N PRO A 156 -26.73 4.80 17.05
CA PRO A 156 -27.35 5.71 16.10
C PRO A 156 -26.39 6.04 14.97
N ASN A 157 -26.90 6.00 13.75
CA ASN A 157 -26.17 6.25 12.52
C ASN A 157 -26.76 7.47 11.76
N MET A 158 -26.27 7.74 10.56
CA MET A 158 -26.76 8.79 9.69
C MET A 158 -28.26 8.65 9.41
N ASP A 159 -28.72 7.43 9.10
CA ASP A 159 -30.13 7.18 8.79
C ASP A 159 -31.04 7.47 10.00
N THR A 160 -30.50 7.35 11.23
CA THR A 160 -31.18 7.73 12.47
C THR A 160 -31.52 9.23 12.49
N LEU A 161 -30.55 10.11 12.12
CA LEU A 161 -30.76 11.56 12.10
C LEU A 161 -31.82 11.94 11.07
N VAL A 162 -31.76 11.32 9.90
CA VAL A 162 -32.72 11.51 8.81
C VAL A 162 -34.11 11.04 9.22
N ALA A 163 -34.20 9.82 9.75
CA ALA A 163 -35.48 9.24 10.20
C ALA A 163 -36.12 10.07 11.30
N MET A 164 -35.37 10.51 12.30
CA MET A 164 -35.85 11.37 13.39
C MET A 164 -36.35 12.72 12.86
N GLY A 165 -35.55 13.38 11.98
CA GLY A 165 -35.89 14.66 11.41
C GLY A 165 -37.17 14.60 10.55
N ALA A 166 -37.25 13.62 9.62
CA ALA A 166 -38.41 13.44 8.77
C ALA A 166 -39.67 13.02 9.55
N THR A 167 -39.53 12.12 10.54
CA THR A 167 -40.64 11.70 11.40
C THR A 167 -41.15 12.85 12.26
N ALA A 168 -40.28 13.68 12.83
CA ALA A 168 -40.68 14.85 13.63
C ALA A 168 -41.40 15.88 12.77
N ALA A 169 -40.89 16.17 11.55
CA ALA A 169 -41.56 17.10 10.61
C ALA A 169 -42.95 16.59 10.18
N PHE A 170 -43.06 15.32 9.80
CA PHE A 170 -44.29 14.68 9.42
C PHE A 170 -45.27 14.60 10.58
N GLY A 171 -44.86 14.18 11.76
CA GLY A 171 -45.72 14.04 12.94
C GLY A 171 -46.29 15.38 13.41
N TYR A 172 -45.44 16.42 13.48
CA TYR A 172 -45.90 17.77 13.83
C TYR A 172 -46.88 18.33 12.79
N SER A 173 -46.59 18.19 11.49
CA SER A 173 -47.48 18.67 10.43
C SER A 173 -48.83 17.93 10.42
N THR A 174 -48.82 16.65 10.75
CA THR A 174 -50.02 15.87 10.95
C THR A 174 -50.87 16.41 12.13
N TYR A 175 -50.20 16.68 13.28
CA TYR A 175 -50.85 17.34 14.42
C TYR A 175 -51.45 18.71 14.03
N ALA A 176 -50.66 19.56 13.34
CA ALA A 176 -51.10 20.88 12.89
C ALA A 176 -52.30 20.79 11.94
N LEU A 177 -52.34 19.77 11.03
CA LEU A 177 -53.44 19.50 10.15
C LEU A 177 -54.74 19.17 10.93
N PHE A 178 -54.66 18.28 11.92
CA PHE A 178 -55.79 17.99 12.81
C PHE A 178 -56.25 19.22 13.61
N ALA A 179 -55.32 19.99 14.18
CA ALA A 179 -55.63 21.23 14.90
C ALA A 179 -56.23 22.28 13.99
N MET A 180 -55.85 22.35 12.71
CA MET A 180 -56.42 23.20 11.69
C MET A 180 -57.87 22.82 11.36
N THR A 181 -58.22 21.52 11.31
CA THR A 181 -59.63 21.09 11.08
C THR A 181 -60.54 21.57 12.22
N VAL A 182 -60.05 21.50 13.48
CA VAL A 182 -60.80 22.03 14.64
C VAL A 182 -60.97 23.54 14.55
N ALA A 183 -59.93 24.28 14.16
CA ALA A 183 -59.96 25.71 13.98
C ALA A 183 -60.97 26.13 12.84
N GLN A 184 -61.00 25.35 11.77
CA GLN A 184 -61.90 25.58 10.65
C GLN A 184 -63.34 25.34 11.05
N THR A 185 -63.66 24.30 11.79
CA THR A 185 -65.03 24.04 12.29
C THR A 185 -65.49 25.09 13.28
N ALA A 186 -64.55 25.74 14.01
CA ALA A 186 -64.79 26.85 14.93
C ALA A 186 -64.93 28.21 14.19
N GLY A 187 -64.73 28.28 12.88
CA GLY A 187 -64.82 29.53 12.08
C GLY A 187 -63.67 30.50 12.36
N ASN A 188 -62.52 30.02 12.82
CA ASN A 188 -61.37 30.88 13.17
C ASN A 188 -60.32 30.87 12.03
N ASP A 189 -60.56 31.65 10.98
CA ASP A 189 -59.67 31.70 9.79
C ASP A 189 -58.25 32.13 10.11
N LYS A 190 -58.03 33.00 11.13
CA LYS A 190 -56.68 33.41 11.53
C LYS A 190 -55.89 32.24 12.07
N LEU A 191 -56.51 31.38 12.87
CA LEU A 191 -55.89 30.21 13.45
C LEU A 191 -55.65 29.14 12.39
N VAL A 192 -56.55 28.98 11.41
CA VAL A 192 -56.39 28.12 10.25
C VAL A 192 -55.16 28.52 9.46
N MET A 193 -55.00 29.80 9.13
CA MET A 193 -53.82 30.31 8.43
C MET A 193 -52.52 30.14 9.23
N SER A 194 -52.54 30.31 10.54
CA SER A 194 -51.39 30.07 11.40
C SER A 194 -50.91 28.63 11.31
N TYR A 195 -51.79 27.64 11.44
CA TYR A 195 -51.43 26.22 11.33
C TYR A 195 -50.98 25.85 9.92
N MET A 196 -51.54 26.46 8.87
CA MET A 196 -51.15 26.23 7.50
C MET A 196 -49.67 26.67 7.25
N HIS A 197 -49.22 27.76 7.85
CA HIS A 197 -47.82 28.23 7.80
C HIS A 197 -46.88 27.38 8.65
N GLU A 198 -47.38 26.54 9.53
CA GLU A 198 -46.58 25.63 10.36
C GLU A 198 -46.49 24.20 9.79
N PHE A 199 -46.87 23.97 8.56
CA PHE A 199 -46.68 22.70 7.90
C PHE A 199 -45.21 22.53 7.49
N TYR A 200 -44.66 21.35 7.73
CA TYR A 200 -43.30 20.89 7.36
C TYR A 200 -43.37 19.61 6.53
N PHE A 201 -44.52 19.29 5.86
CA PHE A 201 -44.66 18.14 4.98
C PHE A 201 -43.65 18.18 3.84
N GLU A 202 -43.49 19.34 3.18
CA GLU A 202 -42.48 19.54 2.14
C GLU A 202 -41.06 19.39 2.67
N SER A 203 -40.80 19.81 3.91
CA SER A 203 -39.47 19.65 4.54
C SER A 203 -39.15 18.17 4.75
N ALA A 204 -40.10 17.36 5.26
CA ALA A 204 -39.92 15.91 5.40
C ALA A 204 -39.63 15.23 4.06
N ALA A 205 -40.41 15.53 3.04
CA ALA A 205 -40.25 14.98 1.70
C ALA A 205 -38.94 15.41 1.02
N MET A 206 -38.59 16.71 1.15
CA MET A 206 -37.38 17.28 0.57
C MET A 206 -36.11 16.71 1.23
N ILE A 207 -36.10 16.57 2.55
CA ILE A 207 -34.97 15.93 3.27
C ILE A 207 -34.71 14.53 2.68
N LEU A 208 -35.74 13.68 2.57
CA LEU A 208 -35.62 12.33 2.05
C LEU A 208 -35.15 12.31 0.59
N THR A 209 -35.67 13.20 -0.23
CA THR A 209 -35.32 13.27 -1.67
C THR A 209 -33.87 13.79 -1.87
N LEU A 210 -33.50 14.86 -1.17
CA LEU A 210 -32.13 15.41 -1.27
C LEU A 210 -31.08 14.44 -0.71
N ILE A 211 -31.41 13.70 0.35
CA ILE A 211 -30.49 12.64 0.86
C ILE A 211 -30.39 11.49 -0.15
N THR A 212 -31.50 11.12 -0.80
CA THR A 212 -31.47 10.12 -1.89
C THR A 212 -30.64 10.61 -3.07
N LEU A 213 -30.71 11.90 -3.42
CA LEU A 213 -29.83 12.53 -4.42
C LEU A 213 -28.37 12.43 -3.98
N GLY A 214 -28.05 12.82 -2.74
CA GLY A 214 -26.69 12.71 -2.19
C GLY A 214 -26.15 11.29 -2.24
N LYS A 215 -26.96 10.31 -1.86
CA LYS A 215 -26.61 8.87 -1.93
C LYS A 215 -26.44 8.38 -3.37
N THR A 216 -27.24 8.88 -4.31
CA THR A 216 -27.07 8.54 -5.74
C THR A 216 -25.76 9.08 -6.29
N LEU A 217 -25.42 10.35 -5.99
CA LEU A 217 -24.15 10.95 -6.38
C LEU A 217 -22.96 10.24 -5.72
N GLU A 218 -23.10 9.85 -4.47
CA GLU A 218 -22.12 9.04 -3.73
C GLU A 218 -21.88 7.69 -4.42
N ALA A 219 -22.93 6.93 -4.72
CA ALA A 219 -22.83 5.63 -5.39
C ALA A 219 -22.19 5.76 -6.78
N TYR A 220 -22.65 6.72 -7.59
CA TYR A 220 -22.07 7.01 -8.90
C TYR A 220 -20.57 7.31 -8.81
N SER A 221 -20.19 8.14 -7.85
CA SER A 221 -18.79 8.53 -7.65
C SER A 221 -17.92 7.38 -7.14
N LYS A 222 -18.46 6.52 -6.26
CA LYS A 222 -17.81 5.27 -5.84
C LYS A 222 -17.57 4.35 -7.04
N GLY A 223 -18.55 4.19 -7.93
CA GLY A 223 -18.39 3.44 -9.18
C GLY A 223 -17.21 3.95 -10.02
N LYS A 224 -17.03 5.27 -10.12
CA LYS A 224 -15.90 5.87 -10.83
C LYS A 224 -14.54 5.63 -10.15
N THR A 225 -14.48 5.51 -8.84
CA THR A 225 -13.22 5.22 -8.13
C THR A 225 -12.75 3.77 -8.30
N THR A 226 -13.66 2.83 -8.60
CA THR A 226 -13.34 1.42 -8.88
C THR A 226 -12.97 1.17 -10.35
N ASP A 227 -13.13 2.15 -11.24
CA ASP A 227 -12.88 1.98 -12.70
C ASP A 227 -11.42 1.58 -13.00
N ALA A 228 -10.45 2.05 -12.21
CA ALA A 228 -9.05 1.68 -12.39
C ALA A 228 -8.82 0.17 -12.13
N LEU A 229 -9.44 -0.38 -11.08
CA LEU A 229 -9.37 -1.80 -10.76
C LEU A 229 -10.10 -2.64 -11.83
N LYS A 230 -11.29 -2.20 -12.27
CA LYS A 230 -12.01 -2.84 -13.37
C LYS A 230 -11.21 -2.85 -14.67
N SER A 231 -10.50 -1.75 -14.96
CA SER A 231 -9.65 -1.68 -16.15
C SER A 231 -8.52 -2.72 -16.11
N LEU A 232 -7.88 -2.91 -14.95
CA LEU A 232 -6.85 -3.96 -14.77
C LEU A 232 -7.44 -5.37 -14.95
N MET A 233 -8.61 -5.64 -14.37
CA MET A 233 -9.28 -6.95 -14.50
C MET A 233 -9.69 -7.25 -15.95
N ASN A 234 -10.07 -6.23 -16.73
CA ASN A 234 -10.47 -6.38 -18.12
C ASN A 234 -9.28 -6.61 -19.08
N LEU A 235 -8.03 -6.46 -18.61
CA LEU A 235 -6.84 -6.73 -19.43
C LEU A 235 -6.59 -8.23 -19.61
N ALA A 236 -7.06 -9.07 -18.67
CA ALA A 236 -6.86 -10.51 -18.75
C ALA A 236 -7.57 -11.10 -19.98
N PRO A 237 -6.88 -11.77 -20.90
CA PRO A 237 -7.50 -12.45 -22.04
C PRO A 237 -8.34 -13.63 -21.53
N LYS A 238 -9.49 -13.83 -22.16
CA LYS A 238 -10.43 -14.91 -21.75
C LYS A 238 -10.07 -16.25 -22.37
N MET A 239 -9.33 -16.25 -23.46
CA MET A 239 -9.00 -17.45 -24.25
C MET A 239 -7.47 -17.54 -24.43
N ALA A 240 -6.97 -18.77 -24.50
CA ALA A 240 -5.58 -19.12 -24.79
C ALA A 240 -5.51 -20.17 -25.89
N THR A 241 -4.57 -20.03 -26.82
CA THR A 241 -4.26 -21.07 -27.81
C THR A 241 -3.13 -21.92 -27.24
N VAL A 242 -3.42 -23.18 -26.89
CA VAL A 242 -2.44 -24.12 -26.32
C VAL A 242 -2.15 -25.29 -27.26
N VAL A 243 -0.95 -25.84 -27.16
CA VAL A 243 -0.55 -27.04 -27.88
C VAL A 243 -0.55 -28.22 -26.94
N ARG A 244 -1.50 -29.14 -27.08
CA ARG A 244 -1.56 -30.40 -26.33
C ARG A 244 -1.55 -31.57 -27.30
N ASN A 245 -0.70 -32.57 -27.06
CA ASN A 245 -0.54 -33.74 -27.94
C ASN A 245 -0.22 -33.39 -29.41
N GLY A 246 0.50 -32.28 -29.66
CA GLY A 246 0.86 -31.78 -30.98
C GLY A 246 -0.27 -31.11 -31.76
N GLN A 247 -1.42 -30.85 -31.16
CA GLN A 247 -2.56 -30.14 -31.76
C GLN A 247 -2.80 -28.81 -31.08
N GLU A 248 -3.05 -27.76 -31.85
CA GLU A 248 -3.47 -26.45 -31.36
C GLU A 248 -4.94 -26.52 -30.96
N MET A 249 -5.22 -26.04 -29.73
CA MET A 249 -6.56 -25.98 -29.16
C MET A 249 -6.79 -24.60 -28.54
N GLN A 250 -7.95 -24.03 -28.77
CA GLN A 250 -8.37 -22.82 -28.11
C GLN A 250 -9.16 -23.20 -26.85
N ILE A 251 -8.65 -22.82 -25.67
CA ILE A 251 -9.27 -23.10 -24.36
C ILE A 251 -9.45 -21.79 -23.57
N SER A 252 -10.27 -21.83 -22.51
CA SER A 252 -10.32 -20.71 -21.57
C SER A 252 -8.96 -20.53 -20.88
N ALA A 253 -8.51 -19.31 -20.70
CA ALA A 253 -7.25 -19.00 -20.01
C ALA A 253 -7.17 -19.64 -18.61
N ASP A 254 -8.31 -19.78 -17.93
CA ASP A 254 -8.39 -20.44 -16.61
C ASP A 254 -8.14 -21.95 -16.64
N GLN A 255 -8.17 -22.57 -17.82
CA GLN A 255 -7.92 -24.01 -18.00
C GLN A 255 -6.47 -24.32 -18.40
N VAL A 256 -5.64 -23.29 -18.57
CA VAL A 256 -4.21 -23.44 -18.81
C VAL A 256 -3.54 -23.95 -17.53
N LYS A 257 -2.65 -24.94 -17.68
CA LYS A 257 -1.90 -25.53 -16.57
C LYS A 257 -0.43 -25.14 -16.68
N LYS A 258 0.24 -25.13 -15.54
CA LYS A 258 1.70 -24.94 -15.48
C LYS A 258 2.39 -26.03 -16.33
N GLY A 259 3.30 -25.64 -17.23
CA GLY A 259 3.97 -26.50 -18.18
C GLY A 259 3.22 -26.69 -19.53
N ASP A 260 2.01 -26.12 -19.68
CA ASP A 260 1.36 -26.09 -21.00
C ASP A 260 2.13 -25.17 -21.95
N ILE A 261 2.23 -25.59 -23.22
CA ILE A 261 2.80 -24.75 -24.27
C ILE A 261 1.68 -23.93 -24.89
N PHE A 262 1.83 -22.61 -24.91
CA PHE A 262 0.88 -21.71 -25.54
C PHE A 262 1.50 -20.86 -26.62
N LEU A 263 0.68 -20.45 -27.58
CA LEU A 263 1.06 -19.70 -28.76
C LEU A 263 0.45 -18.31 -28.73
N VAL A 264 1.24 -17.31 -29.09
CA VAL A 264 0.79 -15.91 -29.15
C VAL A 264 1.16 -15.29 -30.48
N LYS A 265 0.16 -14.91 -31.24
CA LYS A 265 0.32 -14.26 -32.55
C LYS A 265 0.48 -12.75 -32.41
N PRO A 266 1.02 -12.04 -33.39
CA PRO A 266 1.04 -10.59 -33.41
C PRO A 266 -0.34 -9.98 -33.18
N GLY A 267 -0.43 -9.00 -32.23
CA GLY A 267 -1.67 -8.36 -31.83
C GLY A 267 -2.45 -9.09 -30.74
N GLU A 268 -2.07 -10.31 -30.35
CA GLU A 268 -2.73 -11.05 -29.27
C GLU A 268 -2.14 -10.70 -27.91
N SER A 269 -2.99 -10.78 -26.89
CA SER A 269 -2.59 -10.63 -25.48
C SER A 269 -2.08 -11.96 -24.93
N ILE A 270 -1.03 -11.92 -24.13
CA ILE A 270 -0.43 -13.09 -23.47
C ILE A 270 -1.40 -13.61 -22.40
N PRO A 271 -1.79 -14.90 -22.45
CA PRO A 271 -2.86 -15.42 -21.59
C PRO A 271 -2.44 -15.69 -20.15
N VAL A 272 -1.23 -16.17 -19.93
CA VAL A 272 -0.65 -16.52 -18.63
C VAL A 272 0.83 -16.18 -18.61
N ASP A 273 1.46 -16.11 -17.42
CA ASP A 273 2.91 -15.88 -17.35
C ASP A 273 3.67 -17.11 -17.89
N GLY A 274 4.73 -16.86 -18.61
CA GLY A 274 5.51 -17.91 -19.26
C GLY A 274 6.94 -17.53 -19.58
N ILE A 275 7.67 -18.50 -20.15
CA ILE A 275 9.01 -18.32 -20.72
C ILE A 275 8.93 -18.57 -22.20
N VAL A 276 9.58 -17.75 -23.02
CA VAL A 276 9.67 -17.91 -24.45
C VAL A 276 10.55 -19.12 -24.78
N LEU A 277 9.98 -20.11 -25.46
CA LEU A 277 10.70 -21.30 -25.97
C LEU A 277 11.20 -21.11 -27.38
N GLU A 278 10.45 -20.34 -28.20
CA GLU A 278 10.76 -20.13 -29.61
C GLU A 278 10.14 -18.82 -30.10
N GLY A 279 10.90 -18.05 -30.87
CA GLY A 279 10.46 -16.78 -31.45
C GLY A 279 11.07 -15.56 -30.80
N ASN A 280 10.99 -14.43 -31.52
CA ASN A 280 11.42 -13.10 -31.03
C ASN A 280 10.30 -12.11 -31.34
N SER A 281 10.00 -11.24 -30.40
CA SER A 281 8.99 -10.19 -30.55
C SER A 281 9.19 -9.02 -29.62
N ALA A 282 8.67 -7.86 -30.03
CA ALA A 282 8.48 -6.71 -29.17
C ALA A 282 7.14 -6.85 -28.42
N ILE A 283 7.17 -6.79 -27.08
CA ILE A 283 6.00 -6.93 -26.21
C ILE A 283 5.68 -5.59 -25.57
N ASP A 284 4.44 -5.15 -25.70
CA ASP A 284 3.92 -3.97 -24.99
C ASP A 284 3.51 -4.38 -23.58
N GLU A 285 4.31 -3.96 -22.60
CA GLU A 285 4.09 -4.18 -21.17
C GLU A 285 3.46 -2.96 -20.48
N ALA A 286 3.02 -1.94 -21.23
CA ALA A 286 2.50 -0.67 -20.67
C ALA A 286 1.35 -0.86 -19.70
N ALA A 287 0.53 -1.88 -19.88
CA ALA A 287 -0.59 -2.20 -19.03
C ALA A 287 -0.18 -2.58 -17.59
N LEU A 288 0.98 -3.21 -17.42
CA LEU A 288 1.51 -3.65 -16.12
C LEU A 288 2.57 -2.69 -15.58
N THR A 289 3.47 -2.23 -16.43
CA THR A 289 4.61 -1.40 -16.02
C THR A 289 4.34 0.10 -16.16
N GLY A 290 3.40 0.50 -17.04
CA GLY A 290 3.16 1.91 -17.38
C GLY A 290 4.24 2.50 -18.30
N GLU A 291 5.08 1.68 -18.95
CA GLU A 291 6.05 2.12 -19.97
C GLU A 291 5.46 1.93 -21.36
N SER A 292 5.49 2.98 -22.17
CA SER A 292 4.91 2.96 -23.52
C SER A 292 5.85 2.37 -24.60
N ILE A 293 7.11 2.10 -24.24
CA ILE A 293 8.09 1.54 -25.17
C ILE A 293 8.03 0.02 -25.08
N PRO A 294 7.74 -0.70 -26.18
CA PRO A 294 7.75 -2.14 -26.18
C PRO A 294 9.13 -2.71 -25.82
N VAL A 295 9.15 -3.85 -25.15
CA VAL A 295 10.36 -4.56 -24.73
C VAL A 295 10.59 -5.75 -25.66
N ASP A 296 11.79 -5.83 -26.25
CA ASP A 296 12.17 -6.99 -27.07
C ASP A 296 12.35 -8.22 -26.19
N LYS A 297 11.72 -9.34 -26.59
CA LYS A 297 11.80 -10.64 -25.93
C LYS A 297 12.31 -11.69 -26.93
N ALA A 298 13.22 -12.52 -26.45
CA ALA A 298 13.83 -13.62 -27.16
C ALA A 298 13.69 -14.94 -26.39
N GLU A 299 14.18 -16.04 -26.96
CA GLU A 299 14.19 -17.36 -26.31
C GLU A 299 14.85 -17.28 -24.89
N GLY A 300 14.18 -17.81 -23.89
CA GLY A 300 14.59 -17.77 -22.48
C GLY A 300 14.05 -16.58 -21.67
N ASP A 301 13.46 -15.58 -22.33
CA ASP A 301 12.91 -14.42 -21.62
C ASP A 301 11.52 -14.69 -21.03
N ASN A 302 11.25 -14.03 -19.89
CA ASN A 302 9.94 -14.09 -19.25
C ASN A 302 8.94 -13.17 -19.94
N VAL A 303 7.70 -13.66 -20.06
CA VAL A 303 6.54 -12.91 -20.54
C VAL A 303 5.43 -12.94 -19.49
N SER A 304 4.69 -11.84 -19.36
CA SER A 304 3.65 -11.68 -18.34
C SER A 304 2.25 -11.67 -18.96
N ALA A 305 1.29 -12.21 -18.23
CA ALA A 305 -0.13 -12.19 -18.61
C ALA A 305 -0.63 -10.76 -18.86
N ALA A 306 -1.54 -10.61 -19.83
CA ALA A 306 -2.17 -9.34 -20.23
C ALA A 306 -1.24 -8.33 -20.93
N THR A 307 0.01 -8.66 -21.21
CA THR A 307 0.87 -7.89 -22.13
C THR A 307 0.54 -8.22 -23.57
N ILE A 308 0.83 -7.32 -24.51
CA ILE A 308 0.42 -7.47 -25.91
C ILE A 308 1.64 -7.77 -26.78
N ASN A 309 1.58 -8.87 -27.53
CA ASN A 309 2.57 -9.24 -28.51
C ASN A 309 2.42 -8.35 -29.77
N GLN A 310 3.44 -7.55 -30.14
CA GLN A 310 3.31 -6.57 -31.23
C GLN A 310 3.74 -7.08 -32.60
N SER A 311 4.77 -7.90 -32.69
CA SER A 311 5.41 -8.15 -34.01
C SER A 311 5.60 -9.61 -34.37
N GLY A 312 6.29 -10.40 -33.58
CA GLY A 312 6.67 -11.78 -33.89
C GLY A 312 5.66 -12.83 -33.43
N PHE A 313 5.83 -14.06 -33.89
CA PHE A 313 5.14 -15.22 -33.31
C PHE A 313 5.93 -15.73 -32.12
N LEU A 314 5.24 -16.00 -31.00
CA LEU A 314 5.86 -16.54 -29.82
C LEU A 314 5.25 -17.88 -29.43
N LYS A 315 6.12 -18.82 -29.07
CA LYS A 315 5.77 -20.09 -28.45
C LYS A 315 6.36 -20.08 -27.02
N CYS A 316 5.50 -20.17 -26.03
CA CYS A 316 5.88 -20.01 -24.64
C CYS A 316 5.43 -21.20 -23.80
N GLU A 317 6.15 -21.48 -22.71
CA GLU A 317 5.76 -22.44 -21.69
C GLU A 317 5.16 -21.69 -20.48
N ALA A 318 4.00 -22.12 -20.00
CA ALA A 318 3.30 -21.52 -18.87
C ALA A 318 4.05 -21.80 -17.56
N THR A 319 4.47 -20.75 -16.86
CA THR A 319 5.18 -20.83 -15.56
C THR A 319 4.28 -20.54 -14.37
N ARG A 320 3.37 -19.54 -14.51
CA ARG A 320 2.36 -19.18 -13.50
C ARG A 320 0.99 -19.07 -14.16
N VAL A 321 -0.03 -19.63 -13.53
CA VAL A 321 -1.38 -19.74 -14.09
C VAL A 321 -2.44 -19.35 -13.06
N GLY A 322 -3.62 -18.93 -13.52
CA GLY A 322 -4.75 -18.62 -12.66
C GLY A 322 -4.45 -17.47 -11.66
N GLU A 323 -4.61 -17.74 -10.36
CA GLU A 323 -4.40 -16.75 -9.30
C GLU A 323 -2.92 -16.38 -9.09
N ASP A 324 -2.00 -17.23 -9.54
CA ASP A 324 -0.55 -17.03 -9.38
C ASP A 324 0.06 -16.14 -10.47
N THR A 325 -0.70 -15.77 -11.52
CA THR A 325 -0.19 -14.86 -12.55
C THR A 325 0.14 -13.49 -11.98
N THR A 326 1.16 -12.82 -12.54
CA THR A 326 1.58 -11.47 -12.16
C THR A 326 0.39 -10.50 -12.14
N LEU A 327 -0.47 -10.53 -13.16
CA LEU A 327 -1.68 -9.70 -13.21
C LEU A 327 -2.64 -10.01 -12.05
N SER A 328 -2.90 -11.29 -11.75
CA SER A 328 -3.78 -11.69 -10.64
C SER A 328 -3.23 -11.22 -9.30
N GLN A 329 -1.94 -11.31 -9.07
CA GLN A 329 -1.27 -10.80 -7.87
C GLN A 329 -1.37 -9.28 -7.76
N ILE A 330 -1.22 -8.53 -8.86
CA ILE A 330 -1.42 -7.07 -8.89
C ILE A 330 -2.86 -6.73 -8.50
N ILE A 331 -3.85 -7.39 -9.10
CA ILE A 331 -5.28 -7.18 -8.80
C ILE A 331 -5.56 -7.47 -7.33
N LYS A 332 -5.01 -8.57 -6.80
CA LYS A 332 -5.14 -8.93 -5.38
C LYS A 332 -4.54 -7.86 -4.47
N MET A 333 -3.31 -7.40 -4.72
CA MET A 333 -2.66 -6.36 -3.93
C MET A 333 -3.48 -5.06 -3.91
N VAL A 334 -3.99 -4.61 -5.06
CA VAL A 334 -4.81 -3.38 -5.14
C VAL A 334 -6.15 -3.59 -4.42
N SER A 335 -6.75 -4.78 -4.49
CA SER A 335 -7.99 -5.13 -3.77
C SER A 335 -7.77 -5.17 -2.26
N ASP A 336 -6.67 -5.79 -1.80
CA ASP A 336 -6.31 -5.89 -0.38
C ASP A 336 -6.01 -4.51 0.21
N ALA A 337 -5.30 -3.66 -0.52
CA ALA A 337 -5.08 -2.27 -0.14
C ALA A 337 -6.40 -1.50 0.03
N ALA A 338 -7.38 -1.73 -0.83
CA ALA A 338 -8.71 -1.12 -0.71
C ALA A 338 -9.54 -1.66 0.46
N ALA A 339 -9.27 -2.90 0.90
CA ALA A 339 -9.93 -3.53 2.03
C ALA A 339 -9.33 -3.15 3.39
N THR A 340 -8.08 -2.67 3.43
CA THR A 340 -7.40 -2.26 4.66
C THR A 340 -7.74 -0.82 5.05
N LYS A 341 -7.53 -0.47 6.33
CA LYS A 341 -7.76 0.88 6.85
C LYS A 341 -6.49 1.57 7.27
N ALA A 342 -6.27 2.75 6.71
CA ALA A 342 -5.23 3.67 7.14
C ALA A 342 -5.48 4.18 8.59
N PRO A 343 -4.44 4.48 9.37
CA PRO A 343 -4.56 5.04 10.73
C PRO A 343 -5.44 6.30 10.80
N ILE A 344 -5.32 7.19 9.82
CA ILE A 344 -6.13 8.42 9.75
C ILE A 344 -7.63 8.11 9.59
N ALA A 345 -8.00 7.02 8.90
CA ALA A 345 -9.39 6.58 8.77
C ALA A 345 -9.96 6.10 10.10
N LYS A 346 -9.16 5.38 10.91
CA LYS A 346 -9.57 4.92 12.24
C LYS A 346 -9.89 6.10 13.19
N ILE A 347 -9.12 7.19 13.08
CA ILE A 347 -9.38 8.43 13.84
C ILE A 347 -10.70 9.07 13.39
N ALA A 348 -10.94 9.18 12.08
CA ALA A 348 -12.17 9.74 11.53
C ALA A 348 -13.40 8.94 11.97
N ASP A 349 -13.33 7.62 11.97
CA ASP A 349 -14.40 6.73 12.43
C ASP A 349 -14.71 6.90 13.91
N LYS A 350 -13.68 7.03 14.77
CA LYS A 350 -13.85 7.28 16.21
C LYS A 350 -14.56 8.62 16.45
N VAL A 351 -14.18 9.66 15.73
CA VAL A 351 -14.86 10.96 15.78
C VAL A 351 -16.31 10.85 15.34
N SER A 352 -16.60 10.15 14.23
CA SER A 352 -17.96 9.91 13.75
C SER A 352 -18.86 9.22 14.78
N GLY A 353 -18.32 8.27 15.52
CA GLY A 353 -19.06 7.53 16.56
C GLY A 353 -19.50 8.40 17.73
N ILE A 354 -18.75 9.47 18.05
CA ILE A 354 -19.10 10.44 19.11
C ILE A 354 -20.02 11.54 18.55
N PHE A 355 -19.84 11.89 17.30
CA PHE A 355 -20.50 13.03 16.66
C PHE A 355 -22.03 12.89 16.60
N VAL A 356 -22.56 11.73 16.21
CA VAL A 356 -24.01 11.51 16.06
C VAL A 356 -24.75 11.66 17.40
N PRO A 357 -24.33 11.02 18.50
CA PRO A 357 -24.93 11.28 19.83
C PRO A 357 -24.85 12.74 20.26
N ALA A 358 -23.71 13.41 20.02
CA ALA A 358 -23.54 14.82 20.35
C ALA A 358 -24.53 15.72 19.61
N VAL A 359 -24.73 15.47 18.32
CA VAL A 359 -25.70 16.20 17.49
C VAL A 359 -27.14 16.02 17.98
N ILE A 360 -27.55 14.79 18.34
CA ILE A 360 -28.87 14.53 18.90
C ILE A 360 -29.06 15.35 20.17
N THR A 361 -28.04 15.38 21.03
CA THR A 361 -28.08 16.18 22.27
C THR A 361 -28.20 17.68 21.99
N ILE A 362 -27.41 18.21 21.02
CA ILE A 362 -27.51 19.62 20.60
C ILE A 362 -28.90 19.94 20.04
N ALA A 363 -29.50 19.05 19.24
CA ALA A 363 -30.83 19.25 18.72
C ALA A 363 -31.89 19.33 19.84
N ILE A 364 -31.83 18.43 20.83
CA ILE A 364 -32.72 18.45 21.99
C ILE A 364 -32.53 19.75 22.79
N ILE A 365 -31.30 20.15 23.07
CA ILE A 365 -30.99 21.40 23.78
C ILE A 365 -31.53 22.60 22.97
N THR A 366 -31.39 22.60 21.67
CA THR A 366 -31.93 23.66 20.78
C THR A 366 -33.45 23.77 20.89
N ILE A 367 -34.15 22.62 20.83
CA ILE A 367 -35.61 22.60 20.98
C ILE A 367 -36.03 23.16 22.35
N ILE A 368 -35.44 22.65 23.41
CA ILE A 368 -35.76 23.11 24.79
C ILE A 368 -35.43 24.60 24.95
N GLY A 369 -34.30 25.06 24.46
CA GLY A 369 -33.87 26.46 24.53
C GLY A 369 -34.87 27.43 23.87
N TRP A 370 -35.37 27.10 22.66
CA TRP A 370 -36.35 27.93 21.99
C TRP A 370 -37.74 27.87 22.61
N LEU A 371 -38.15 26.74 23.19
CA LEU A 371 -39.38 26.66 24.00
C LEU A 371 -39.31 27.53 25.25
N LEU A 372 -38.19 27.51 25.97
CA LEU A 372 -37.94 28.37 27.13
C LEU A 372 -37.86 29.85 26.73
N ALA A 373 -37.42 30.17 25.53
CA ALA A 373 -37.43 31.52 24.97
C ALA A 373 -38.85 31.98 24.51
N GLY A 374 -39.90 31.18 24.75
CA GLY A 374 -41.30 31.53 24.44
C GLY A 374 -41.69 31.37 22.96
N GLN A 375 -40.92 30.66 22.16
CA GLN A 375 -41.24 30.38 20.73
C GLN A 375 -42.23 29.21 20.62
N THR A 376 -42.96 29.14 19.47
CA THR A 376 -43.91 28.04 19.21
C THR A 376 -43.19 26.70 19.14
N VAL A 377 -43.94 25.61 19.40
CA VAL A 377 -43.45 24.23 19.27
C VAL A 377 -42.93 23.95 17.84
N GLY A 378 -43.69 24.43 16.83
CA GLY A 378 -43.32 24.31 15.42
C GLY A 378 -42.00 24.98 15.10
N PHE A 379 -41.79 26.21 15.59
CA PHE A 379 -40.51 26.92 15.43
C PHE A 379 -39.34 26.20 16.11
N ALA A 380 -39.50 25.74 17.35
CA ALA A 380 -38.47 25.02 18.08
C ALA A 380 -38.09 23.70 17.41
N LEU A 381 -39.11 22.91 16.98
CA LEU A 381 -38.89 21.68 16.22
C LEU A 381 -38.18 21.92 14.90
N ALA A 382 -38.53 22.95 14.14
CA ALA A 382 -37.85 23.28 12.89
C ALA A 382 -36.35 23.55 13.07
N ARG A 383 -35.94 24.19 14.19
CA ARG A 383 -34.51 24.42 14.53
C ARG A 383 -33.84 23.11 14.88
N GLY A 384 -34.47 22.28 15.73
CA GLY A 384 -33.92 20.96 16.07
C GLY A 384 -33.75 20.05 14.86
N ILE A 385 -34.75 20.01 13.97
CA ILE A 385 -34.70 19.26 12.70
C ILE A 385 -33.57 19.78 11.80
N SER A 386 -33.42 21.11 11.71
CA SER A 386 -32.33 21.71 10.92
C SER A 386 -30.96 21.27 11.45
N VAL A 387 -30.76 21.22 12.78
CA VAL A 387 -29.53 20.72 13.41
C VAL A 387 -29.30 19.24 13.07
N LEU A 388 -30.32 18.39 13.20
CA LEU A 388 -30.20 16.96 12.87
C LEU A 388 -29.79 16.73 11.39
N VAL A 389 -30.40 17.46 10.49
CA VAL A 389 -30.19 17.28 9.04
C VAL A 389 -28.86 17.79 8.55
N ILE A 390 -28.45 19.02 8.98
CA ILE A 390 -27.18 19.61 8.51
C ILE A 390 -25.96 18.86 9.05
N SER A 391 -26.12 18.19 10.19
CA SER A 391 -25.01 17.55 10.91
C SER A 391 -24.66 16.14 10.43
N CYS A 392 -25.08 15.73 9.25
CA CYS A 392 -24.74 14.41 8.74
C CYS A 392 -23.22 14.28 8.47
N PRO A 393 -22.52 13.31 9.06
CA PRO A 393 -21.09 13.10 8.83
C PRO A 393 -20.79 12.27 7.56
N CYS A 394 -21.62 12.36 6.52
CA CYS A 394 -21.52 11.54 5.30
C CYS A 394 -20.17 11.71 4.60
N ALA A 395 -19.76 12.97 4.43
CA ALA A 395 -18.49 13.32 3.79
C ALA A 395 -17.28 12.81 4.57
N LEU A 396 -17.35 12.76 5.90
CA LEU A 396 -16.27 12.29 6.77
C LEU A 396 -15.95 10.81 6.54
N GLY A 397 -16.98 9.96 6.41
CA GLY A 397 -16.82 8.53 6.18
C GLY A 397 -16.24 8.18 4.81
N LEU A 398 -16.35 9.09 3.82
CA LEU A 398 -15.83 8.91 2.47
C LEU A 398 -14.47 9.55 2.23
N ALA A 399 -14.11 10.55 3.03
CA ALA A 399 -12.92 11.40 2.83
C ALA A 399 -11.62 10.60 2.65
N THR A 400 -11.42 9.57 3.45
CA THR A 400 -10.21 8.74 3.43
C THR A 400 -10.29 7.58 2.43
N PRO A 401 -11.34 6.71 2.44
CA PRO A 401 -11.35 5.53 1.58
C PRO A 401 -11.33 5.87 0.08
N VAL A 402 -12.05 6.92 -0.33
CA VAL A 402 -12.09 7.32 -1.75
C VAL A 402 -10.73 7.84 -2.21
N ALA A 403 -10.05 8.66 -1.40
CA ALA A 403 -8.72 9.18 -1.75
C ALA A 403 -7.66 8.05 -1.83
N ILE A 404 -7.71 7.08 -0.92
CA ILE A 404 -6.81 5.91 -0.93
C ILE A 404 -7.05 5.07 -2.18
N MET A 405 -8.32 4.78 -2.51
CA MET A 405 -8.64 3.96 -3.69
C MET A 405 -8.19 4.63 -4.99
N VAL A 406 -8.45 5.93 -5.15
CA VAL A 406 -7.97 6.68 -6.32
C VAL A 406 -6.45 6.71 -6.34
N GLY A 407 -5.80 6.93 -5.19
CA GLY A 407 -4.34 6.92 -5.04
C GLY A 407 -3.73 5.58 -5.45
N ASN A 408 -4.27 4.47 -4.95
CA ASN A 408 -3.83 3.12 -5.35
C ASN A 408 -4.03 2.88 -6.85
N GLY A 409 -5.15 3.33 -7.42
CA GLY A 409 -5.40 3.26 -8.85
C GLY A 409 -4.38 4.04 -9.69
N VAL A 410 -3.99 5.24 -9.23
CA VAL A 410 -2.92 6.04 -9.86
C VAL A 410 -1.57 5.33 -9.71
N GLY A 411 -1.27 4.78 -8.54
CA GLY A 411 -0.06 4.00 -8.28
C GLY A 411 0.04 2.80 -9.23
N ALA A 412 -0.99 1.97 -9.28
CA ALA A 412 -1.03 0.77 -10.11
C ALA A 412 -0.82 1.07 -11.60
N LYS A 413 -1.45 2.12 -12.13
CA LYS A 413 -1.24 2.60 -13.52
C LYS A 413 0.22 3.03 -13.81
N ASN A 414 0.99 3.36 -12.79
CA ASN A 414 2.39 3.76 -12.90
C ASN A 414 3.37 2.65 -12.49
N GLY A 415 2.89 1.44 -12.21
CA GLY A 415 3.69 0.32 -11.75
C GLY A 415 4.13 0.44 -10.29
N ILE A 416 3.41 1.22 -9.46
CA ILE A 416 3.65 1.41 -8.02
C ILE A 416 2.49 0.77 -7.27
N LEU A 417 2.73 -0.32 -6.55
CA LEU A 417 1.72 -1.10 -5.86
C LEU A 417 1.88 -0.98 -4.34
N PHE A 418 0.87 -0.50 -3.65
CA PHE A 418 0.81 -0.48 -2.19
C PHE A 418 -0.01 -1.66 -1.71
N LYS A 419 0.54 -2.49 -0.81
CA LYS A 419 -0.17 -3.66 -0.28
C LYS A 419 -1.30 -3.31 0.66
N THR A 420 -1.18 -2.19 1.38
CA THR A 420 -2.17 -1.75 2.36
C THR A 420 -2.40 -0.25 2.30
N ALA A 421 -3.54 0.20 2.83
CA ALA A 421 -3.79 1.62 3.03
C ALA A 421 -2.83 2.23 4.06
N VAL A 422 -2.29 1.41 4.99
CA VAL A 422 -1.27 1.85 5.95
C VAL A 422 0.03 2.16 5.23
N SER A 423 0.47 1.26 4.33
CA SER A 423 1.69 1.44 3.53
C SER A 423 1.62 2.73 2.68
N LEU A 424 0.45 3.00 2.07
CA LEU A 424 0.22 4.24 1.33
C LEU A 424 0.29 5.47 2.25
N GLU A 425 -0.23 5.41 3.48
CA GLU A 425 -0.17 6.52 4.43
C GLU A 425 1.26 6.74 4.96
N GLU A 426 1.95 5.68 5.37
CA GLU A 426 3.28 5.78 5.99
C GLU A 426 4.36 6.20 4.98
N ALA A 427 4.28 5.76 3.72
CA ALA A 427 5.23 6.15 2.68
C ALA A 427 5.36 7.69 2.51
N GLY A 428 4.27 8.44 2.72
CA GLY A 428 4.29 9.90 2.66
C GLY A 428 4.93 10.59 3.86
N LYS A 429 5.07 9.86 4.98
CA LYS A 429 5.60 10.36 6.25
C LYS A 429 7.09 10.11 6.44
N VAL A 430 7.70 9.34 5.53
CA VAL A 430 9.11 8.94 5.58
C VAL A 430 10.04 10.14 5.73
N ASP A 431 11.01 10.00 6.63
CA ASP A 431 12.07 10.96 6.93
C ASP A 431 13.44 10.48 6.42
N ILE A 432 13.69 9.17 6.42
CA ILE A 432 14.93 8.53 6.03
C ILE A 432 14.61 7.45 4.98
N VAL A 433 15.37 7.44 3.88
CA VAL A 433 15.34 6.35 2.89
C VAL A 433 16.67 5.63 2.93
N ALA A 434 16.64 4.37 3.34
CA ALA A 434 17.77 3.46 3.30
C ALA A 434 17.73 2.66 2.00
N LEU A 435 18.76 2.76 1.19
CA LEU A 435 18.89 2.11 -0.11
C LEU A 435 19.90 0.98 -0.02
N ASP A 436 19.53 -0.22 -0.43
CA ASP A 436 20.56 -1.23 -0.72
C ASP A 436 21.39 -0.77 -1.92
N LYS A 437 22.66 -1.23 -1.99
CA LYS A 437 23.49 -0.91 -3.15
C LYS A 437 23.13 -1.76 -4.36
N THR A 438 23.22 -3.08 -4.21
CA THR A 438 23.20 -4.06 -5.32
C THR A 438 21.77 -4.24 -5.86
N GLY A 439 21.56 -4.12 -7.19
CA GLY A 439 20.23 -4.24 -7.78
C GLY A 439 19.31 -3.05 -7.53
N THR A 440 19.59 -2.20 -6.54
CA THR A 440 18.80 -1.02 -6.15
C THR A 440 19.40 0.27 -6.69
N ILE A 441 20.58 0.69 -6.19
CA ILE A 441 21.32 1.85 -6.72
C ILE A 441 22.04 1.46 -8.00
N THR A 442 22.58 0.23 -8.06
CA THR A 442 23.31 -0.34 -9.18
C THR A 442 22.45 -1.36 -9.94
N ASN A 443 22.93 -1.78 -11.11
CA ASN A 443 22.21 -2.75 -11.95
C ASN A 443 22.14 -4.16 -11.37
N GLY A 444 22.99 -4.48 -10.37
CA GLY A 444 23.12 -5.82 -9.79
C GLY A 444 23.84 -6.83 -10.70
N GLN A 445 24.28 -6.37 -11.84
CA GLN A 445 25.04 -7.17 -12.81
C GLN A 445 26.37 -6.49 -13.08
N PRO A 446 27.51 -7.12 -12.68
CA PRO A 446 28.83 -6.59 -13.00
C PRO A 446 29.04 -6.47 -14.51
N LYS A 447 29.66 -5.36 -14.92
CA LYS A 447 30.04 -5.11 -16.34
C LYS A 447 31.51 -4.76 -16.43
N VAL A 448 32.14 -5.07 -17.56
CA VAL A 448 33.48 -4.59 -17.88
C VAL A 448 33.41 -3.08 -18.06
N THR A 449 34.22 -2.35 -17.26
CA THR A 449 34.23 -0.87 -17.28
C THR A 449 35.50 -0.30 -17.86
N ASP A 450 36.65 -0.94 -17.63
CA ASP A 450 37.95 -0.50 -18.15
C ASP A 450 38.80 -1.69 -18.58
N ILE A 451 39.61 -1.45 -19.60
CA ILE A 451 40.55 -2.43 -20.14
C ILE A 451 41.88 -1.72 -20.25
N LEU A 452 42.88 -2.21 -19.52
CA LEU A 452 44.23 -1.67 -19.49
C LEU A 452 45.22 -2.75 -19.95
N PRO A 453 45.57 -2.81 -21.27
CA PRO A 453 46.60 -3.73 -21.77
C PRO A 453 47.94 -3.37 -21.20
N ALA A 454 48.81 -4.39 -20.98
CA ALA A 454 50.21 -4.18 -20.64
C ALA A 454 50.98 -3.70 -21.87
N ASP A 455 52.19 -3.13 -21.63
CA ASP A 455 53.01 -2.57 -22.70
C ASP A 455 53.30 -3.61 -23.81
N GLY A 456 52.99 -3.22 -25.04
CA GLY A 456 53.17 -4.05 -26.24
C GLY A 456 52.04 -5.09 -26.50
N ILE A 457 51.03 -5.14 -25.64
CA ILE A 457 49.87 -6.05 -25.80
C ILE A 457 48.66 -5.26 -26.39
N SER A 458 47.97 -5.85 -27.32
CA SER A 458 46.75 -5.27 -27.85
C SER A 458 45.52 -5.54 -26.93
N GLU A 459 44.58 -4.60 -26.88
CA GLU A 459 43.32 -4.80 -26.16
C GLU A 459 42.63 -6.08 -26.59
N LYS A 460 42.69 -6.39 -27.90
CA LYS A 460 42.07 -7.60 -28.46
C LYS A 460 42.71 -8.87 -27.89
N GLU A 461 44.07 -8.94 -27.80
CA GLU A 461 44.76 -10.10 -27.24
C GLU A 461 44.41 -10.33 -25.75
N LEU A 462 44.38 -9.26 -24.96
CA LEU A 462 43.97 -9.33 -23.56
C LEU A 462 42.53 -9.86 -23.45
N LEU A 463 41.57 -9.31 -24.22
CA LEU A 463 40.17 -9.70 -24.15
C LEU A 463 39.93 -11.12 -24.65
N GLU A 464 40.57 -11.56 -25.73
CA GLU A 464 40.47 -12.94 -26.26
C GLU A 464 40.96 -13.96 -25.23
N ALA A 465 42.08 -13.68 -24.57
CA ALA A 465 42.64 -14.54 -23.51
C ALA A 465 41.71 -14.59 -22.27
N ALA A 466 41.21 -13.44 -21.82
CA ALA A 466 40.28 -13.35 -20.71
C ALA A 466 38.95 -14.07 -21.01
N PHE A 467 38.38 -13.83 -22.19
CA PHE A 467 37.13 -14.48 -22.66
C PHE A 467 37.29 -16.00 -22.72
N ALA A 468 38.41 -16.50 -23.27
CA ALA A 468 38.65 -17.94 -23.37
C ALA A 468 38.76 -18.60 -21.98
N LEU A 469 39.40 -17.94 -21.01
CA LEU A 469 39.61 -18.43 -19.65
C LEU A 469 38.30 -18.38 -18.83
N GLU A 470 37.60 -17.25 -18.88
CA GLU A 470 36.39 -17.02 -18.08
C GLU A 470 35.16 -17.77 -18.59
N LYS A 471 35.16 -18.27 -19.85
CA LYS A 471 34.01 -18.98 -20.45
C LYS A 471 33.59 -20.23 -19.68
N LYS A 472 34.50 -20.87 -18.91
CA LYS A 472 34.23 -22.03 -18.06
C LYS A 472 33.92 -21.67 -16.59
N SER A 473 33.99 -20.42 -16.22
CA SER A 473 33.78 -19.96 -14.84
C SER A 473 32.33 -19.59 -14.61
N GLU A 474 31.78 -20.02 -13.48
CA GLU A 474 30.42 -19.63 -13.04
C GLU A 474 30.41 -18.35 -12.19
N HIS A 475 31.59 -17.76 -11.94
CA HIS A 475 31.70 -16.58 -11.09
C HIS A 475 30.99 -15.35 -11.73
N PRO A 476 30.29 -14.49 -10.95
CA PRO A 476 29.60 -13.31 -11.50
C PRO A 476 30.51 -12.36 -12.29
N LEU A 477 31.77 -12.19 -11.87
CA LEU A 477 32.76 -11.38 -12.59
C LEU A 477 33.15 -12.00 -13.95
N ALA A 478 33.19 -13.33 -14.01
CA ALA A 478 33.44 -14.05 -15.25
C ALA A 478 32.34 -13.83 -16.28
N LYS A 479 31.07 -13.85 -15.82
CA LYS A 479 29.92 -13.57 -16.71
C LYS A 479 30.06 -12.20 -17.38
N ALA A 480 30.51 -11.18 -16.67
CA ALA A 480 30.71 -9.84 -17.20
C ALA A 480 31.73 -9.83 -18.35
N VAL A 481 32.86 -10.54 -18.20
CA VAL A 481 33.90 -10.65 -19.24
C VAL A 481 33.37 -11.44 -20.43
N VAL A 482 32.62 -12.52 -20.19
CA VAL A 482 32.03 -13.37 -21.24
C VAL A 482 30.96 -12.61 -22.02
N GLU A 483 30.07 -11.87 -21.34
CA GLU A 483 29.05 -11.04 -22.02
C GLU A 483 29.69 -9.97 -22.88
N TYR A 484 30.70 -9.25 -22.36
CA TYR A 484 31.44 -8.27 -23.13
C TYR A 484 32.11 -8.88 -24.36
N GLY A 485 32.71 -10.08 -24.23
CA GLY A 485 33.31 -10.81 -25.36
C GLY A 485 32.29 -11.24 -26.40
N LYS A 486 31.06 -11.65 -25.97
CA LYS A 486 29.96 -11.97 -26.88
C LYS A 486 29.48 -10.73 -27.66
N GLU A 487 29.31 -9.59 -26.98
CA GLU A 487 28.94 -8.31 -27.64
C GLU A 487 29.97 -7.89 -28.72
N LYS A 488 31.24 -8.19 -28.48
CA LYS A 488 32.33 -7.95 -29.47
C LYS A 488 32.50 -9.05 -30.52
N ASN A 489 31.62 -10.07 -30.50
CA ASN A 489 31.63 -11.21 -31.42
C ASN A 489 32.95 -12.02 -31.41
N PHE A 490 33.57 -12.20 -30.21
CA PHE A 490 34.75 -13.04 -30.13
C PHE A 490 34.41 -14.53 -30.26
N THR A 491 35.11 -15.19 -31.20
CA THR A 491 35.07 -16.64 -31.41
C THR A 491 36.42 -17.23 -31.04
N VAL A 492 36.59 -17.57 -29.76
CA VAL A 492 37.84 -18.13 -29.25
C VAL A 492 37.64 -19.58 -28.80
N PRO A 493 38.59 -20.51 -29.05
CA PRO A 493 38.54 -21.88 -28.52
C PRO A 493 38.44 -21.88 -26.96
N VAL A 494 37.81 -22.92 -26.47
CA VAL A 494 37.72 -23.11 -25.01
C VAL A 494 39.08 -23.59 -24.47
N VAL A 495 39.49 -23.11 -23.29
CA VAL A 495 40.74 -23.57 -22.65
C VAL A 495 40.63 -25.04 -22.23
N ASP A 496 41.74 -25.76 -22.31
CA ASP A 496 41.96 -27.07 -21.70
C ASP A 496 42.51 -26.92 -20.26
N ASP A 497 42.53 -28.01 -19.50
CA ASP A 497 43.06 -28.09 -18.14
C ASP A 497 42.60 -26.95 -17.23
N PHE A 498 41.31 -26.55 -17.34
CA PHE A 498 40.77 -25.48 -16.55
C PHE A 498 40.71 -25.82 -15.06
N GLN A 499 41.28 -24.95 -14.23
CA GLN A 499 41.25 -25.05 -12.78
C GLN A 499 40.82 -23.71 -12.17
N ALA A 500 39.80 -23.74 -11.28
CA ALA A 500 39.45 -22.62 -10.45
C ALA A 500 40.11 -22.74 -9.08
N VAL A 501 40.81 -21.69 -8.65
CA VAL A 501 41.46 -21.60 -7.34
C VAL A 501 40.61 -20.68 -6.47
N PRO A 502 39.82 -21.24 -5.55
CA PRO A 502 38.85 -20.44 -4.77
C PRO A 502 39.50 -19.24 -4.07
N GLY A 503 38.90 -18.06 -4.22
CA GLY A 503 39.35 -16.80 -3.63
C GLY A 503 40.62 -16.17 -4.28
N ASN A 504 41.19 -16.80 -5.28
CA ASN A 504 42.42 -16.32 -5.92
C ASN A 504 42.24 -16.05 -7.42
N GLY A 505 41.83 -17.05 -8.22
CA GLY A 505 41.75 -16.88 -9.66
C GLY A 505 41.53 -18.20 -10.41
N LEU A 506 41.88 -18.18 -11.68
CA LEU A 506 41.65 -19.24 -12.65
C LEU A 506 42.94 -19.55 -13.41
N THR A 507 43.12 -20.80 -13.82
CA THR A 507 44.22 -21.24 -14.71
C THR A 507 43.62 -22.14 -15.81
N GLY A 508 44.26 -22.16 -16.97
CA GLY A 508 43.87 -23.03 -18.08
C GLY A 508 44.90 -22.98 -19.20
N THR A 509 44.85 -23.93 -20.14
CA THR A 509 45.79 -24.03 -21.25
C THR A 509 45.09 -23.69 -22.56
N LEU A 510 45.63 -22.75 -23.33
CA LEU A 510 45.11 -22.40 -24.67
C LEU A 510 46.28 -22.48 -25.68
N ASN A 511 46.14 -23.35 -26.70
CA ASN A 511 47.17 -23.54 -27.72
C ASN A 511 48.58 -23.82 -27.10
N ASN A 512 48.66 -24.73 -26.13
CA ASN A 512 49.87 -25.08 -25.36
C ASN A 512 50.51 -23.94 -24.58
N LYS A 513 49.77 -22.86 -24.33
CA LYS A 513 50.16 -21.74 -23.49
C LYS A 513 49.29 -21.67 -22.25
N THR A 514 49.92 -21.43 -21.09
CA THR A 514 49.21 -21.31 -19.83
C THR A 514 48.62 -19.92 -19.69
N LEU A 515 47.28 -19.86 -19.55
CA LEU A 515 46.55 -18.65 -19.17
C LEU A 515 46.30 -18.65 -17.68
N THR A 516 46.47 -17.49 -17.05
CA THR A 516 46.18 -17.27 -15.64
C THR A 516 45.38 -15.98 -15.51
N GLY A 517 44.28 -16.02 -14.75
CA GLY A 517 43.44 -14.85 -14.45
C GLY A 517 43.09 -14.80 -12.97
N GLY A 518 43.06 -13.60 -12.36
CA GLY A 518 42.68 -13.49 -10.96
C GLY A 518 43.07 -12.18 -10.29
N ASN A 519 43.17 -12.19 -8.95
CA ASN A 519 43.54 -11.02 -8.17
C ASN A 519 45.05 -10.78 -8.21
N LEU A 520 45.50 -9.58 -7.78
CA LEU A 520 46.92 -9.19 -7.77
C LEU A 520 47.80 -10.21 -7.04
N LEU A 521 47.39 -10.65 -5.84
CA LEU A 521 48.17 -11.59 -5.01
C LEU A 521 48.36 -12.94 -5.69
N PHE A 522 47.40 -13.39 -6.49
CA PHE A 522 47.47 -14.64 -7.20
C PHE A 522 48.48 -14.58 -8.37
N ILE A 523 48.46 -13.48 -9.10
CA ILE A 523 49.35 -13.27 -10.24
C ILE A 523 50.79 -13.00 -9.75
N GLU A 524 51.00 -12.26 -8.64
CA GLU A 524 52.30 -11.98 -8.07
C GLU A 524 53.09 -13.22 -7.57
N LYS A 525 52.39 -14.33 -7.29
CA LYS A 525 53.07 -15.58 -6.93
C LYS A 525 54.00 -16.08 -8.03
N ASN A 526 53.71 -15.79 -9.28
CA ASN A 526 54.45 -16.32 -10.44
C ASN A 526 55.04 -15.22 -11.32
N LEU A 527 54.73 -13.94 -11.09
CA LEU A 527 55.06 -12.86 -12.00
C LEU A 527 55.34 -11.55 -11.23
N SER A 528 56.41 -10.88 -11.57
CA SER A 528 56.70 -9.54 -11.00
C SER A 528 55.91 -8.49 -11.77
N ILE A 529 55.03 -7.74 -11.08
CA ILE A 529 54.22 -6.68 -11.65
C ILE A 529 54.86 -5.33 -11.37
N SER A 530 54.88 -4.47 -12.40
CA SER A 530 55.42 -3.11 -12.29
C SER A 530 54.64 -2.26 -11.32
N GLU A 531 55.28 -1.34 -10.62
CA GLU A 531 54.62 -0.41 -9.69
C GLU A 531 53.59 0.50 -10.39
N GLU A 532 53.74 0.75 -11.67
CA GLU A 532 52.80 1.54 -12.47
C GLU A 532 51.45 0.83 -12.64
N ILE A 533 51.51 -0.48 -12.95
CA ILE A 533 50.30 -1.31 -13.07
C ILE A 533 49.61 -1.50 -11.72
N LYS A 534 50.41 -1.65 -10.62
CA LYS A 534 49.85 -1.69 -9.25
C LYS A 534 49.11 -0.41 -8.91
N ARG A 535 49.69 0.76 -9.19
CA ARG A 535 49.03 2.05 -8.97
C ARG A 535 47.76 2.19 -9.79
N SER A 536 47.77 1.75 -11.05
CA SER A 536 46.56 1.75 -11.89
C SER A 536 45.46 0.87 -11.31
N ALA A 537 45.82 -0.33 -10.84
CA ALA A 537 44.88 -1.22 -10.16
C ALA A 537 44.32 -0.62 -8.85
N GLU A 538 45.16 0.05 -8.07
CA GLU A 538 44.76 0.76 -6.83
C GLU A 538 43.82 1.93 -7.15
N GLN A 539 44.06 2.65 -8.23
CA GLN A 539 43.17 3.71 -8.70
C GLN A 539 41.79 3.15 -9.10
N LEU A 540 41.78 2.07 -9.87
CA LEU A 540 40.53 1.38 -10.23
C LEU A 540 39.77 0.88 -8.99
N ALA A 541 40.48 0.22 -8.06
CA ALA A 541 39.90 -0.24 -6.79
C ALA A 541 39.35 0.94 -5.95
N SER A 542 40.07 2.08 -5.95
CA SER A 542 39.63 3.31 -5.26
C SER A 542 38.38 3.91 -5.88
N ALA A 543 38.17 3.69 -7.19
CA ALA A 543 36.99 4.09 -7.90
C ALA A 543 35.82 3.08 -7.77
N GLY A 544 35.93 2.08 -6.90
CA GLY A 544 34.88 1.07 -6.66
C GLY A 544 34.85 -0.07 -7.68
N LYS A 545 35.89 -0.24 -8.50
CA LYS A 545 36.00 -1.28 -9.52
C LYS A 545 36.85 -2.45 -9.04
N THR A 546 36.60 -3.65 -9.55
CA THR A 546 37.36 -4.85 -9.24
C THR A 546 38.34 -5.12 -10.38
N PRO A 547 39.67 -4.89 -10.20
CA PRO A 547 40.69 -5.17 -11.19
C PRO A 547 40.98 -6.68 -11.25
N LEU A 548 40.78 -7.29 -12.41
CA LEU A 548 41.15 -8.68 -12.73
C LEU A 548 42.38 -8.65 -13.60
N PHE A 549 43.44 -9.34 -13.17
CA PHE A 549 44.72 -9.44 -13.90
C PHE A 549 44.73 -10.70 -14.75
N PHE A 550 45.23 -10.59 -15.98
CA PHE A 550 45.38 -11.72 -16.89
C PHE A 550 46.80 -11.83 -17.38
N ALA A 551 47.34 -13.04 -17.38
CA ALA A 551 48.69 -13.37 -17.82
C ALA A 551 48.68 -14.60 -18.73
N LYS A 552 49.74 -14.70 -19.61
CA LYS A 552 49.98 -15.80 -20.52
C LYS A 552 51.45 -16.17 -20.47
N ASP A 553 51.79 -17.44 -20.19
CA ASP A 553 53.16 -17.95 -20.06
C ASP A 553 54.08 -17.04 -19.25
N ASN A 554 53.69 -16.64 -18.07
CA ASN A 554 54.39 -15.72 -17.21
C ASN A 554 54.62 -14.28 -17.76
N HIS A 555 53.82 -13.84 -18.75
CA HIS A 555 53.82 -12.46 -19.19
C HIS A 555 52.44 -11.85 -18.87
N LEU A 556 52.46 -10.69 -18.24
CA LEU A 556 51.21 -9.97 -17.96
C LEU A 556 50.61 -9.47 -19.28
N LEU A 557 49.34 -9.79 -19.52
CA LEU A 557 48.59 -9.26 -20.65
C LEU A 557 47.92 -7.93 -20.31
N GLY A 558 47.48 -7.73 -19.03
CA GLY A 558 46.87 -6.49 -18.59
C GLY A 558 45.84 -6.71 -17.49
N ILE A 559 45.02 -5.66 -17.31
CA ILE A 559 43.97 -5.60 -16.30
C ILE A 559 42.63 -5.38 -17.03
N ILE A 560 41.59 -6.12 -16.62
CA ILE A 560 40.21 -5.84 -16.95
C ILE A 560 39.48 -5.47 -15.66
N ALA A 561 38.93 -4.26 -15.58
CA ALA A 561 38.18 -3.83 -14.42
C ALA A 561 36.68 -4.13 -14.63
N VAL A 562 36.09 -4.73 -13.61
CA VAL A 562 34.67 -5.07 -13.58
C VAL A 562 34.02 -4.37 -12.40
N ALA A 563 32.87 -3.75 -12.63
CA ALA A 563 32.09 -3.11 -11.58
C ALA A 563 30.59 -3.27 -11.81
N ASP A 564 29.86 -3.25 -10.72
CA ASP A 564 28.40 -3.09 -10.74
C ASP A 564 28.07 -1.61 -10.94
N VAL A 565 27.54 -1.29 -12.11
CA VAL A 565 27.38 0.09 -12.58
C VAL A 565 26.14 0.72 -11.96
N ILE A 566 26.24 1.97 -11.52
CA ILE A 566 25.10 2.77 -11.01
C ILE A 566 24.07 2.93 -12.14
N LYS A 567 22.78 2.71 -11.82
CA LYS A 567 21.67 2.94 -12.78
C LYS A 567 21.64 4.42 -13.18
N GLU A 568 21.31 4.69 -14.43
CA GLU A 568 21.28 6.06 -14.98
C GLU A 568 20.33 7.00 -14.21
N ASP A 569 19.24 6.45 -13.68
CA ASP A 569 18.23 7.22 -12.95
C ASP A 569 18.55 7.39 -11.46
N SER A 570 19.48 6.62 -10.88
CA SER A 570 19.76 6.63 -9.44
C SER A 570 20.23 7.99 -8.91
N PRO A 571 21.18 8.71 -9.54
CA PRO A 571 21.62 10.01 -9.03
C PRO A 571 20.50 11.06 -9.03
N GLN A 572 19.66 11.04 -10.07
CA GLN A 572 18.53 11.97 -10.16
C GLN A 572 17.46 11.63 -9.11
N ALA A 573 17.15 10.35 -8.91
CA ALA A 573 16.19 9.88 -7.90
C ALA A 573 16.62 10.29 -6.48
N ILE A 574 17.91 10.10 -6.15
CA ILE A 574 18.50 10.51 -4.87
C ILE A 574 18.42 12.01 -4.68
N LYS A 575 18.74 12.80 -5.71
CA LYS A 575 18.60 14.25 -5.69
C LYS A 575 17.16 14.69 -5.42
N GLU A 576 16.19 14.01 -6.02
CA GLU A 576 14.75 14.30 -5.80
C GLU A 576 14.32 13.99 -4.35
N LEU A 577 14.75 12.84 -3.78
CA LEU A 577 14.50 12.50 -2.38
C LEU A 577 15.05 13.58 -1.43
N LYS A 578 16.29 14.01 -1.65
CA LYS A 578 16.93 15.10 -0.87
C LYS A 578 16.18 16.43 -1.02
N ALA A 579 15.68 16.75 -2.23
CA ALA A 579 14.87 17.93 -2.47
C ALA A 579 13.53 17.89 -1.70
N MET A 580 12.97 16.69 -1.46
CA MET A 580 11.80 16.50 -0.62
C MET A 580 12.08 16.62 0.89
N GLY A 581 13.36 16.82 1.29
CA GLY A 581 13.80 16.87 2.69
C GLY A 581 13.90 15.49 3.34
N ILE A 582 14.17 14.46 2.55
CA ILE A 582 14.38 13.08 2.99
C ILE A 582 15.89 12.84 3.05
N HIS A 583 16.34 12.22 4.13
CA HIS A 583 17.71 11.83 4.30
C HIS A 583 17.98 10.48 3.63
N VAL A 584 19.01 10.39 2.78
CA VAL A 584 19.28 9.19 1.98
C VAL A 584 20.55 8.49 2.47
N VAL A 585 20.40 7.23 2.87
CA VAL A 585 21.49 6.37 3.40
C VAL A 585 21.67 5.18 2.47
N MET A 586 22.90 4.89 2.07
CA MET A 586 23.22 3.66 1.35
C MET A 586 23.74 2.58 2.30
N LEU A 587 23.19 1.37 2.19
CA LEU A 587 23.63 0.16 2.90
C LEU A 587 24.34 -0.78 1.93
N THR A 588 25.49 -1.34 2.34
CA THR A 588 26.20 -2.32 1.51
C THR A 588 27.11 -3.24 2.35
N GLY A 589 27.30 -4.47 1.89
CA GLY A 589 28.32 -5.39 2.42
C GLY A 589 29.73 -5.11 1.94
N ASP A 590 29.93 -4.18 1.00
CA ASP A 590 31.24 -3.82 0.47
C ASP A 590 32.15 -3.21 1.56
N ASN A 591 33.45 -3.22 1.28
CA ASN A 591 34.38 -2.47 2.11
C ASN A 591 34.14 -0.97 2.06
N GLU A 592 34.58 -0.27 3.11
CA GLU A 592 34.30 1.17 3.31
C GLU A 592 34.78 2.04 2.13
N ARG A 593 35.93 1.70 1.51
CA ARG A 593 36.53 2.47 0.41
C ARG A 593 35.64 2.43 -0.85
N THR A 594 35.23 1.23 -1.27
CA THR A 594 34.34 1.02 -2.43
C THR A 594 32.98 1.63 -2.19
N ALA A 595 32.42 1.39 -1.00
CA ALA A 595 31.12 1.90 -0.62
C ALA A 595 31.07 3.44 -0.65
N LYS A 596 32.10 4.11 -0.14
CA LYS A 596 32.21 5.57 -0.14
C LYS A 596 32.30 6.14 -1.55
N ALA A 597 33.10 5.52 -2.43
CA ALA A 597 33.22 5.95 -3.83
C ALA A 597 31.87 5.87 -4.57
N ILE A 598 31.13 4.77 -4.40
CA ILE A 598 29.81 4.58 -5.02
C ILE A 598 28.78 5.56 -4.41
N GLY A 599 28.82 5.76 -3.10
CA GLY A 599 27.93 6.68 -2.40
C GLY A 599 28.10 8.13 -2.85
N GLU A 600 29.35 8.57 -3.04
CA GLU A 600 29.68 9.91 -3.56
C GLU A 600 29.17 10.09 -5.01
N GLN A 601 29.39 9.08 -5.87
CA GLN A 601 28.88 9.09 -7.26
C GLN A 601 27.37 9.11 -7.33
N ALA A 602 26.70 8.34 -6.46
CA ALA A 602 25.24 8.30 -6.39
C ALA A 602 24.64 9.55 -5.74
N GLY A 603 25.42 10.26 -4.90
CA GLY A 603 25.03 11.49 -4.23
C GLY A 603 24.20 11.29 -2.96
N VAL A 604 24.35 10.15 -2.25
CA VAL A 604 23.69 9.88 -0.97
C VAL A 604 24.25 10.78 0.15
N ASP A 605 23.49 10.92 1.26
CA ASP A 605 23.95 11.71 2.40
C ASP A 605 24.94 10.94 3.28
N ASN A 606 24.69 9.64 3.47
CA ASN A 606 25.53 8.76 4.29
C ASN A 606 25.69 7.38 3.67
N VAL A 607 26.77 6.70 4.03
CA VAL A 607 27.11 5.34 3.63
C VAL A 607 27.41 4.49 4.85
N ILE A 608 26.77 3.34 4.95
CA ILE A 608 27.04 2.32 5.97
C ILE A 608 27.56 1.08 5.26
N ALA A 609 28.87 0.84 5.40
CA ALA A 609 29.62 -0.21 4.72
C ALA A 609 29.85 -1.44 5.61
N GLY A 610 30.17 -2.59 4.99
CA GLY A 610 30.51 -3.82 5.71
C GLY A 610 29.34 -4.46 6.45
N VAL A 611 28.10 -4.17 6.03
CA VAL A 611 26.89 -4.70 6.65
C VAL A 611 26.53 -6.04 6.03
N LEU A 612 26.67 -7.11 6.81
CA LEU A 612 26.21 -8.44 6.40
C LEU A 612 24.68 -8.48 6.28
N PRO A 613 24.09 -9.43 5.53
CA PRO A 613 22.64 -9.53 5.35
C PRO A 613 21.85 -9.48 6.68
N ASP A 614 22.30 -10.25 7.67
CA ASP A 614 21.66 -10.31 9.00
C ASP A 614 21.80 -9.00 9.79
N GLY A 615 22.85 -8.21 9.51
CA GLY A 615 23.09 -6.91 10.15
C GLY A 615 22.24 -5.76 9.61
N LYS A 616 21.65 -5.90 8.41
CA LYS A 616 20.83 -4.84 7.80
C LYS A 616 19.60 -4.49 8.66
N GLU A 617 18.95 -5.49 9.27
CA GLU A 617 17.80 -5.31 10.16
C GLU A 617 18.16 -4.41 11.36
N SER A 618 19.30 -4.67 12.02
CA SER A 618 19.74 -3.88 13.18
C SER A 618 20.04 -2.42 12.81
N VAL A 619 20.62 -2.19 11.62
CA VAL A 619 20.84 -0.83 11.09
C VAL A 619 19.51 -0.11 10.89
N ILE A 620 18.51 -0.76 10.25
CA ILE A 620 17.19 -0.17 10.04
C ILE A 620 16.50 0.14 11.37
N ARG A 621 16.64 -0.73 12.39
CA ARG A 621 16.12 -0.49 13.74
C ARG A 621 16.73 0.75 14.36
N ALA A 622 18.05 0.91 14.27
CA ALA A 622 18.76 2.06 14.81
C ALA A 622 18.39 3.38 14.06
N LEU A 623 18.18 3.33 12.75
CA LEU A 623 17.68 4.46 11.98
C LEU A 623 16.24 4.83 12.37
N GLY A 624 15.40 3.83 12.70
CA GLY A 624 14.02 3.99 13.15
C GLY A 624 13.89 4.80 14.44
N GLU A 625 14.90 4.81 15.31
CA GLU A 625 14.93 5.66 16.51
C GLU A 625 15.08 7.16 16.20
N LYS A 626 15.54 7.50 14.99
CA LYS A 626 15.80 8.88 14.54
C LYS A 626 14.71 9.47 13.69
N GLY A 627 13.87 8.64 13.07
CA GLY A 627 12.77 9.08 12.21
C GLY A 627 12.11 7.91 11.50
N LYS A 628 11.08 8.20 10.72
CA LYS A 628 10.38 7.20 9.90
C LYS A 628 11.28 6.72 8.76
N VAL A 629 11.54 5.42 8.70
CA VAL A 629 12.47 4.80 7.75
C VAL A 629 11.72 4.04 6.66
N ALA A 630 12.07 4.33 5.39
CA ALA A 630 11.79 3.42 4.30
C ALA A 630 13.06 2.65 3.93
N MET A 631 12.98 1.32 3.83
CA MET A 631 14.04 0.47 3.26
C MET A 631 13.69 0.13 1.83
N VAL A 632 14.65 0.29 0.91
CA VAL A 632 14.52 -0.08 -0.50
C VAL A 632 15.54 -1.17 -0.82
N GLY A 633 15.06 -2.29 -1.34
CA GLY A 633 15.89 -3.42 -1.73
C GLY A 633 15.26 -4.22 -2.88
N ASP A 634 16.05 -5.13 -3.50
CA ASP A 634 15.62 -5.90 -4.67
C ASP A 634 15.36 -7.38 -4.36
N GLY A 635 15.77 -7.88 -3.20
CA GLY A 635 15.90 -9.27 -3.05
C GLY A 635 15.65 -9.95 -1.71
N ILE A 636 15.93 -11.24 -1.76
CA ILE A 636 15.80 -12.18 -0.65
C ILE A 636 16.64 -11.77 0.56
N ASN A 637 17.82 -11.20 0.31
CA ASN A 637 18.76 -10.78 1.36
C ASN A 637 18.28 -9.58 2.16
N ASP A 638 17.34 -8.80 1.62
CA ASP A 638 16.82 -7.59 2.24
C ASP A 638 15.50 -7.81 2.98
N ALA A 639 14.87 -8.99 2.85
CA ALA A 639 13.55 -9.28 3.40
C ALA A 639 13.43 -8.96 4.91
N PRO A 640 14.39 -9.29 5.79
CA PRO A 640 14.34 -8.90 7.19
C PRO A 640 14.38 -7.38 7.40
N ALA A 641 15.20 -6.66 6.63
CA ALA A 641 15.30 -5.20 6.69
C ALA A 641 14.06 -4.50 6.13
N LEU A 642 13.49 -5.01 5.02
CA LEU A 642 12.22 -4.54 4.44
C LEU A 642 11.07 -4.67 5.43
N THR A 643 10.95 -5.83 6.08
CA THR A 643 9.90 -6.07 7.09
C THR A 643 10.10 -5.22 8.36
N ARG A 644 11.34 -4.90 8.72
CA ARG A 644 11.65 -4.11 9.92
C ARG A 644 11.40 -2.63 9.74
N ALA A 645 11.53 -2.10 8.55
CA ALA A 645 11.32 -0.69 8.24
C ALA A 645 9.88 -0.24 8.52
N ASP A 646 9.65 1.07 8.70
CA ASP A 646 8.27 1.61 8.73
C ASP A 646 7.57 1.42 7.38
N VAL A 647 8.35 1.39 6.28
CA VAL A 647 7.88 1.07 4.93
C VAL A 647 8.95 0.27 4.19
N GLY A 648 8.70 -0.99 3.89
CA GLY A 648 9.52 -1.78 2.99
C GLY A 648 9.14 -1.52 1.54
N ILE A 649 10.11 -1.23 0.68
CA ILE A 649 9.91 -0.97 -0.76
C ILE A 649 10.73 -1.97 -1.56
N ALA A 650 10.09 -2.90 -2.25
CA ALA A 650 10.75 -3.80 -3.20
C ALA A 650 10.85 -3.15 -4.58
N ILE A 651 12.04 -3.19 -5.18
CA ILE A 651 12.32 -2.64 -6.50
C ILE A 651 12.54 -3.75 -7.53
N GLY A 652 11.80 -3.70 -8.64
CA GLY A 652 11.78 -4.77 -9.62
C GLY A 652 10.89 -5.95 -9.19
N ALA A 653 10.06 -6.47 -10.08
CA ALA A 653 9.14 -7.59 -9.81
C ALA A 653 9.85 -8.97 -9.71
N GLY A 654 11.10 -9.01 -9.21
CA GLY A 654 12.00 -10.14 -9.46
C GLY A 654 11.87 -11.35 -8.55
N THR A 655 11.41 -11.23 -7.31
CA THR A 655 11.31 -12.38 -6.40
C THR A 655 10.05 -12.35 -5.56
N ASP A 656 9.38 -13.51 -5.45
CA ASP A 656 8.17 -13.66 -4.64
C ASP A 656 8.43 -13.28 -3.17
N VAL A 657 9.64 -13.60 -2.66
CA VAL A 657 10.04 -13.30 -1.28
C VAL A 657 10.15 -11.79 -1.01
N ALA A 658 10.71 -11.02 -1.94
CA ALA A 658 10.79 -9.57 -1.79
C ALA A 658 9.40 -8.93 -1.90
N MET A 659 8.57 -9.44 -2.82
CA MET A 659 7.17 -9.01 -2.92
C MET A 659 6.40 -9.31 -1.63
N ASP A 660 6.63 -10.44 -0.97
CA ASP A 660 5.94 -10.79 0.27
C ASP A 660 6.42 -9.97 1.47
N ALA A 661 7.69 -9.62 1.55
CA ALA A 661 8.27 -8.86 2.66
C ALA A 661 8.00 -7.36 2.60
N ALA A 662 7.82 -6.79 1.39
CA ALA A 662 7.68 -5.35 1.21
C ALA A 662 6.24 -4.86 1.40
N ASP A 663 6.09 -3.59 1.77
CA ASP A 663 4.83 -2.83 1.84
C ASP A 663 4.45 -2.19 0.52
N VAL A 664 5.46 -1.82 -0.28
CA VAL A 664 5.31 -1.19 -1.59
C VAL A 664 6.14 -2.00 -2.60
N VAL A 665 5.54 -2.34 -3.72
CA VAL A 665 6.21 -3.05 -4.82
C VAL A 665 6.30 -2.12 -6.02
N LEU A 666 7.52 -1.89 -6.49
CA LEU A 666 7.81 -1.15 -7.71
C LEU A 666 8.03 -2.16 -8.83
N MET A 667 7.13 -2.19 -9.80
CA MET A 667 7.15 -3.16 -10.90
C MET A 667 8.37 -2.99 -11.81
N LYS A 668 8.91 -1.78 -11.86
CA LYS A 668 10.12 -1.44 -12.63
C LYS A 668 11.35 -1.48 -11.74
N SER A 669 12.48 -1.85 -12.34
CA SER A 669 13.78 -1.76 -11.66
C SER A 669 14.38 -0.34 -11.76
N LYS A 670 13.55 0.72 -11.58
CA LYS A 670 13.98 2.13 -11.63
C LYS A 670 13.89 2.78 -10.26
N LEU A 671 15.00 3.34 -9.78
CA LEU A 671 15.04 4.03 -8.49
C LEU A 671 14.16 5.30 -8.51
N ALA A 672 13.93 5.91 -9.67
CA ALA A 672 13.04 7.06 -9.85
C ALA A 672 11.57 6.79 -9.42
N ASP A 673 11.16 5.53 -9.29
CA ASP A 673 9.82 5.18 -8.79
C ASP A 673 9.69 5.35 -7.27
N VAL A 674 10.79 5.34 -6.50
CA VAL A 674 10.77 5.60 -5.06
C VAL A 674 10.32 7.03 -4.74
N PRO A 675 10.94 8.11 -5.26
CA PRO A 675 10.42 9.46 -5.05
C PRO A 675 9.00 9.64 -5.63
N ALA A 676 8.64 8.94 -6.71
CA ALA A 676 7.29 8.98 -7.27
C ALA A 676 6.25 8.36 -6.33
N ALA A 677 6.56 7.23 -5.68
CA ALA A 677 5.71 6.59 -4.68
C ALA A 677 5.47 7.50 -3.46
N ILE A 678 6.54 8.10 -2.93
CA ILE A 678 6.45 9.04 -1.80
C ILE A 678 5.64 10.29 -2.19
N ARG A 679 5.82 10.80 -3.41
CA ARG A 679 5.09 11.96 -3.93
C ARG A 679 3.60 11.67 -4.08
N LEU A 680 3.25 10.48 -4.58
CA LEU A 680 1.87 9.99 -4.66
C LEU A 680 1.25 9.92 -3.27
N SER A 681 1.92 9.29 -2.32
CA SER A 681 1.46 9.16 -0.94
C SER A 681 1.23 10.54 -0.29
N ARG A 682 2.19 11.47 -0.40
CA ARG A 682 2.03 12.86 0.08
C ARG A 682 0.85 13.58 -0.58
N GLY A 683 0.61 13.32 -1.87
CA GLY A 683 -0.54 13.85 -2.60
C GLY A 683 -1.87 13.33 -2.05
N VAL A 684 -1.95 12.03 -1.79
CA VAL A 684 -3.12 11.37 -1.18
C VAL A 684 -3.38 11.88 0.23
N LEU A 685 -2.35 11.95 1.07
CA LEU A 685 -2.46 12.49 2.43
C LEU A 685 -2.98 13.93 2.45
N ARG A 686 -2.44 14.79 1.57
CA ARG A 686 -2.94 16.17 1.44
C ARG A 686 -4.42 16.20 1.06
N ASN A 687 -4.81 15.38 0.09
CA ASN A 687 -6.21 15.27 -0.36
C ASN A 687 -7.13 14.83 0.78
N ILE A 688 -6.69 13.83 1.58
CA ILE A 688 -7.43 13.38 2.77
C ILE A 688 -7.58 14.52 3.78
N HIS A 689 -6.52 15.27 4.08
CA HIS A 689 -6.59 16.40 5.02
C HIS A 689 -7.52 17.52 4.51
N GLU A 690 -7.47 17.84 3.21
CA GLU A 690 -8.39 18.80 2.59
C GLU A 690 -9.85 18.33 2.72
N ASN A 691 -10.13 17.05 2.42
CA ASN A 691 -11.46 16.47 2.55
C ASN A 691 -11.97 16.50 3.99
N LEU A 692 -11.13 16.10 4.95
CA LEU A 692 -11.48 16.12 6.37
C LEU A 692 -11.72 17.54 6.88
N PHE A 693 -10.85 18.49 6.51
CA PHE A 693 -11.02 19.90 6.86
C PHE A 693 -12.39 20.43 6.40
N TRP A 694 -12.74 20.25 5.13
CA TRP A 694 -14.03 20.72 4.61
C TRP A 694 -15.20 19.99 5.22
N ALA A 695 -15.09 18.68 5.48
CA ALA A 695 -16.15 17.89 6.13
C ALA A 695 -16.44 18.38 7.56
N PHE A 696 -15.46 18.89 8.29
CA PHE A 696 -15.69 19.47 9.62
C PHE A 696 -16.09 20.95 9.56
N PHE A 697 -15.49 21.71 8.68
CA PHE A 697 -15.66 23.17 8.62
C PHE A 697 -17.10 23.57 8.36
N TYR A 698 -17.78 22.97 7.40
CA TYR A 698 -19.17 23.31 7.10
C TYR A 698 -20.11 22.92 8.26
N ASN A 699 -19.86 21.82 8.97
CA ASN A 699 -20.64 21.42 10.15
C ASN A 699 -20.44 22.39 11.32
N THR A 700 -19.20 22.83 11.54
CA THR A 700 -18.86 23.78 12.62
C THR A 700 -19.58 25.11 12.45
N ILE A 701 -19.77 25.58 11.23
CA ILE A 701 -20.54 26.82 10.92
C ILE A 701 -22.04 26.49 10.82
N GLY A 702 -22.41 25.40 10.20
CA GLY A 702 -23.79 25.05 9.91
C GLY A 702 -24.62 24.72 11.13
N ILE A 703 -24.07 24.02 12.12
CA ILE A 703 -24.79 23.63 13.34
C ILE A 703 -25.26 24.85 14.15
N PRO A 704 -24.43 25.83 14.50
CA PRO A 704 -24.87 27.04 15.19
C PRO A 704 -25.91 27.85 14.39
N LEU A 705 -25.73 27.93 13.08
CA LEU A 705 -26.67 28.61 12.17
C LEU A 705 -28.03 27.89 12.15
N ALA A 706 -28.03 26.57 12.05
CA ALA A 706 -29.24 25.74 12.10
C ALA A 706 -29.95 25.80 13.46
N ALA A 707 -29.18 25.83 14.54
CA ALA A 707 -29.71 26.04 15.89
C ALA A 707 -30.35 27.41 16.09
N GLY A 708 -30.11 28.36 15.18
CA GLY A 708 -30.73 29.68 15.21
C GLY A 708 -29.96 30.73 16.02
N LEU A 709 -28.63 30.52 16.24
CA LEU A 709 -27.81 31.44 17.01
C LEU A 709 -27.79 32.86 16.42
N LEU A 710 -27.93 32.99 15.10
CA LEU A 710 -27.97 34.28 14.40
C LEU A 710 -29.38 34.88 14.24
N ILE A 711 -30.45 34.21 14.67
CA ILE A 711 -31.80 34.72 14.59
C ILE A 711 -32.00 36.00 15.43
N PRO A 712 -31.54 36.08 16.69
CA PRO A 712 -31.72 37.27 17.50
C PRO A 712 -31.02 38.50 16.96
N VAL A 713 -29.89 38.34 16.28
CA VAL A 713 -29.01 39.43 15.80
C VAL A 713 -29.38 39.86 14.37
N PHE A 714 -29.54 38.88 13.48
CA PHE A 714 -29.67 39.12 12.04
C PHE A 714 -31.04 38.65 11.45
N GLY A 715 -31.90 38.03 12.24
CA GLY A 715 -33.17 37.46 11.75
C GLY A 715 -32.97 36.25 10.79
N LEU A 716 -31.76 35.75 10.63
CA LEU A 716 -31.42 34.69 9.69
C LEU A 716 -31.97 33.34 10.16
N LYS A 717 -32.99 32.82 9.46
CA LYS A 717 -33.59 31.51 9.72
C LYS A 717 -33.13 30.51 8.65
N LEU A 718 -32.40 29.47 9.05
CA LEU A 718 -32.02 28.38 8.13
C LEU A 718 -33.20 27.40 8.00
N ASN A 719 -33.68 27.20 6.78
CA ASN A 719 -34.68 26.15 6.50
C ASN A 719 -33.98 24.78 6.45
N PRO A 720 -34.52 23.69 7.02
CA PRO A 720 -33.95 22.32 6.99
C PRO A 720 -33.58 21.84 5.58
N MET A 721 -34.29 22.30 4.54
CA MET A 721 -33.99 21.95 3.14
C MET A 721 -32.60 22.41 2.69
N PHE A 722 -32.17 23.62 3.08
CA PHE A 722 -30.81 24.09 2.75
C PHE A 722 -29.72 23.27 3.46
N GLY A 723 -30.04 22.79 4.67
CA GLY A 723 -29.16 21.86 5.39
C GLY A 723 -28.97 20.54 4.64
N ALA A 724 -30.07 19.96 4.12
CA ALA A 724 -30.03 18.73 3.33
C ALA A 724 -29.30 18.91 1.99
N ALA A 725 -29.49 20.05 1.32
CA ALA A 725 -28.78 20.38 0.09
C ALA A 725 -27.27 20.53 0.32
N ALA A 726 -26.86 21.27 1.36
CA ALA A 726 -25.46 21.48 1.73
C ALA A 726 -24.75 20.15 2.06
N MET A 727 -25.46 19.26 2.78
CA MET A 727 -24.95 17.93 3.10
C MET A 727 -24.71 17.08 1.83
N SER A 728 -25.66 17.06 0.90
CA SER A 728 -25.52 16.31 -0.36
C SER A 728 -24.37 16.82 -1.21
N LEU A 729 -24.22 18.17 -1.28
CA LEU A 729 -23.14 18.81 -2.02
C LEU A 729 -21.78 18.54 -1.39
N SER A 730 -21.69 18.46 -0.06
CA SER A 730 -20.44 18.16 0.65
C SER A 730 -19.87 16.79 0.27
N SER A 731 -20.70 15.75 0.22
CA SER A 731 -20.27 14.40 -0.21
C SER A 731 -19.78 14.40 -1.66
N PHE A 732 -20.47 15.11 -2.54
CA PHE A 732 -20.06 15.26 -3.94
C PHE A 732 -18.71 15.98 -4.06
N CYS A 733 -18.49 17.07 -3.31
CA CYS A 733 -17.24 17.82 -3.29
C CYS A 733 -16.05 16.95 -2.85
N VAL A 734 -16.21 16.14 -1.79
CA VAL A 734 -15.18 15.24 -1.28
C VAL A 734 -14.74 14.23 -2.36
N VAL A 735 -15.70 13.60 -3.05
CA VAL A 735 -15.37 12.63 -4.09
C VAL A 735 -14.73 13.29 -5.30
N THR A 736 -15.27 14.45 -5.72
CA THR A 736 -14.69 15.21 -6.83
C THR A 736 -13.25 15.66 -6.51
N ASN A 737 -13.00 16.09 -5.26
CA ASN A 737 -11.64 16.41 -4.83
C ASN A 737 -10.72 15.19 -4.85
N ALA A 738 -11.18 14.01 -4.43
CA ALA A 738 -10.40 12.78 -4.50
C ALA A 738 -10.10 12.38 -5.96
N LEU A 739 -11.06 12.52 -6.88
CA LEU A 739 -10.83 12.26 -8.32
C LEU A 739 -9.78 13.17 -8.95
N ARG A 740 -9.49 14.36 -8.37
CA ARG A 740 -8.37 15.22 -8.79
C ARG A 740 -7.01 14.53 -8.69
N LEU A 741 -6.87 13.48 -7.86
CA LEU A 741 -5.65 12.69 -7.78
C LEU A 741 -5.30 12.01 -9.12
N ASN A 742 -6.27 11.71 -9.98
CA ASN A 742 -6.02 11.20 -11.34
C ASN A 742 -5.25 12.20 -12.22
N LEU A 743 -5.27 13.48 -11.87
CA LEU A 743 -4.53 14.56 -12.56
C LEU A 743 -3.17 14.84 -11.90
N LEU A 744 -2.80 14.07 -10.87
CA LEU A 744 -1.53 14.24 -10.18
C LEU A 744 -0.39 13.69 -11.03
N ASN A 745 0.52 14.58 -11.45
CA ASN A 745 1.77 14.13 -12.08
C ASN A 745 2.79 13.77 -10.99
N ILE A 746 2.94 12.48 -10.73
CA ILE A 746 3.85 11.93 -9.71
C ILE A 746 5.33 12.02 -10.09
N ARG A 747 5.64 12.30 -11.37
CA ARG A 747 6.99 12.49 -11.89
C ARG A 747 7.47 13.94 -11.84
N SER A 748 6.59 14.88 -11.53
CA SER A 748 6.91 16.32 -11.51
C SER A 748 7.43 16.77 -10.15
N THR A 749 8.62 17.36 -10.13
CA THR A 749 9.28 17.90 -8.92
C THR A 749 8.77 19.30 -8.53
N LYS A 750 8.00 19.98 -9.41
CA LYS A 750 7.57 21.39 -9.24
C LYS A 750 6.80 21.68 -7.95
N LYS A 751 6.15 20.66 -7.35
CA LYS A 751 5.33 20.82 -6.14
C LYS A 751 5.98 20.21 -4.89
N ASP A 752 7.22 19.74 -5.00
CA ASP A 752 7.92 19.17 -3.87
C ASP A 752 8.17 20.23 -2.80
N LYS A 753 7.74 19.94 -1.59
CA LYS A 753 8.00 20.79 -0.43
C LYS A 753 9.02 20.10 0.46
N LYS A 754 10.09 20.81 0.76
CA LYS A 754 11.10 20.33 1.71
C LYS A 754 10.44 20.17 3.09
N LYS A 755 10.42 18.95 3.63
CA LYS A 755 10.00 18.70 5.01
C LYS A 755 11.08 19.31 5.91
N LYS A 756 10.69 20.13 6.88
CA LYS A 756 11.62 20.66 7.88
C LYS A 756 11.93 19.55 8.91
N THR A 757 12.80 18.65 8.57
CA THR A 757 13.30 17.63 9.50
C THR A 757 14.76 17.93 9.76
N THR A 758 15.11 18.33 10.97
CA THR A 758 16.50 18.38 11.44
C THR A 758 16.83 16.99 12.01
N ILE A 759 17.25 16.08 11.14
CA ILE A 759 17.83 14.81 11.59
C ILE A 759 19.31 15.09 11.86
N ASP A 760 19.74 14.92 13.11
CA ASP A 760 21.13 15.03 13.48
C ASP A 760 21.86 13.77 13.02
N VAL A 761 22.69 13.94 11.97
CA VAL A 761 23.25 12.86 11.15
C VAL A 761 24.59 12.36 11.69
N ASN A 762 25.06 12.82 12.84
CA ASN A 762 26.24 12.25 13.51
C ASN A 762 26.03 10.78 13.97
N LEU A 763 25.34 10.02 13.12
CA LEU A 763 24.79 8.69 13.35
C LEU A 763 25.76 7.54 13.13
N ILE A 764 26.98 7.81 12.66
CA ILE A 764 27.81 6.74 12.09
C ILE A 764 28.92 6.33 13.05
N ASN A 765 28.55 5.93 14.24
CA ASN A 765 29.37 5.07 15.07
C ASN A 765 28.66 3.76 15.46
N ILE A 766 27.74 3.27 14.58
CA ILE A 766 27.10 1.96 14.80
C ILE A 766 28.15 0.83 14.74
N ASN A 767 29.15 0.97 13.88
CA ASN A 767 30.25 -0.03 13.76
C ASN A 767 31.20 -0.07 14.94
N ASN A 768 31.27 0.95 15.82
CA ASN A 768 32.18 0.96 16.95
C ASN A 768 31.54 0.64 18.30
N LYS A 769 30.19 0.77 18.45
CA LYS A 769 29.56 0.41 19.72
C LYS A 769 29.36 -1.09 19.85
N GLU A 770 28.83 -1.76 18.79
CA GLU A 770 28.64 -3.21 18.86
C GLU A 770 30.00 -3.99 18.85
N LYS A 771 31.02 -3.52 18.13
CA LYS A 771 32.35 -4.12 18.24
C LYS A 771 33.01 -3.85 19.58
N LYS A 772 32.72 -2.76 20.28
CA LYS A 772 33.21 -2.49 21.62
C LYS A 772 32.46 -3.26 22.69
N GLU A 773 31.16 -3.40 22.58
CA GLU A 773 30.36 -4.15 23.55
C GLU A 773 30.51 -5.67 23.39
N VAL A 774 30.72 -6.19 22.18
CA VAL A 774 31.04 -7.63 21.95
C VAL A 774 32.48 -7.99 22.33
N ASN A 775 33.43 -7.05 22.28
CA ASN A 775 34.80 -7.31 22.73
C ASN A 775 34.99 -7.16 24.26
N GLU A 776 34.07 -6.62 25.01
CA GLU A 776 34.19 -6.42 26.45
C GLU A 776 33.46 -7.49 27.30
N MET A 777 32.72 -8.42 26.72
CA MET A 777 31.98 -9.45 27.45
C MET A 777 32.39 -10.90 27.09
N THR A 778 33.62 -11.15 26.64
CA THR A 778 34.13 -12.49 26.49
C THR A 778 35.19 -12.80 27.57
N LYS A 779 34.99 -13.90 28.31
CA LYS A 779 35.97 -14.44 29.28
C LYS A 779 36.55 -15.74 28.75
N THR A 780 37.88 -15.86 28.83
CA THR A 780 38.61 -17.08 28.43
C THR A 780 39.05 -17.84 29.67
N MET A 781 38.55 -19.07 29.82
CA MET A 781 38.93 -19.97 30.91
C MET A 781 39.94 -20.98 30.44
N SER A 782 40.94 -21.23 31.24
CA SER A 782 41.88 -22.34 31.04
C SER A 782 41.45 -23.52 31.90
N ILE A 783 41.19 -24.68 31.31
CA ILE A 783 40.58 -25.85 31.95
C ILE A 783 41.50 -27.06 31.77
N LYS A 784 41.79 -27.75 32.86
CA LYS A 784 42.53 -29.04 32.85
C LYS A 784 41.55 -30.19 33.06
N GLY A 785 41.87 -31.36 32.49
CA GLY A 785 41.14 -32.60 32.68
C GLY A 785 40.20 -32.95 31.52
N MET A 786 40.03 -32.07 30.50
CA MET A 786 39.28 -32.39 29.28
C MET A 786 40.15 -33.26 28.34
N MET A 787 39.74 -34.46 28.03
CA MET A 787 40.48 -35.42 27.20
C MET A 787 39.83 -35.75 25.86
N CYS A 788 38.59 -35.34 25.60
CA CYS A 788 37.86 -35.71 24.38
C CYS A 788 36.66 -34.76 24.09
N GLY A 789 36.09 -34.89 22.92
CA GLY A 789 34.92 -34.05 22.51
C GLY A 789 33.69 -34.23 23.39
N HIS A 790 33.55 -35.32 24.16
CA HIS A 790 32.46 -35.50 25.14
C HIS A 790 32.65 -34.56 26.35
N CYS A 791 33.92 -34.39 26.79
CA CYS A 791 34.28 -33.42 27.82
C CYS A 791 33.93 -31.96 27.39
N GLU A 792 34.24 -31.61 26.12
CA GLU A 792 33.86 -30.29 25.56
C GLU A 792 32.37 -30.06 25.64
N ALA A 793 31.55 -31.03 25.17
CA ALA A 793 30.11 -30.93 25.19
C ALA A 793 29.54 -30.80 26.62
N THR A 794 30.17 -31.46 27.60
CA THR A 794 29.73 -31.40 29.00
C THR A 794 30.01 -30.02 29.60
N VAL A 795 31.23 -29.47 29.40
CA VAL A 795 31.60 -28.14 29.88
C VAL A 795 30.80 -27.05 29.16
N LYS A 796 30.65 -27.16 27.85
CA LYS A 796 29.83 -26.25 27.03
C LYS A 796 28.39 -26.17 27.55
N LYS A 797 27.74 -27.31 27.72
CA LYS A 797 26.37 -27.39 28.21
C LYS A 797 26.23 -26.86 29.64
N ALA A 798 27.23 -27.02 30.48
CA ALA A 798 27.20 -26.50 31.84
C ALA A 798 27.32 -24.98 31.86
N LEU A 799 28.19 -24.39 31.04
CA LEU A 799 28.37 -22.95 30.92
C LEU A 799 27.16 -22.28 30.24
N GLU A 800 26.62 -22.85 29.18
CA GLU A 800 25.46 -22.35 28.48
C GLU A 800 24.11 -22.52 29.26
N ALA A 801 24.13 -23.27 30.37
CA ALA A 801 22.98 -23.35 31.27
C ALA A 801 22.87 -22.15 32.24
N LEU A 802 23.88 -21.29 32.28
CA LEU A 802 23.84 -20.05 33.08
C LEU A 802 23.08 -18.97 32.31
N PRO A 803 22.09 -18.28 32.92
CA PRO A 803 21.26 -17.29 32.24
C PRO A 803 22.02 -16.04 31.78
N GLU A 804 23.22 -15.82 32.25
CA GLU A 804 24.10 -14.71 31.87
C GLU A 804 25.05 -15.04 30.71
N VAL A 805 25.10 -16.29 30.25
CA VAL A 805 26.00 -16.81 29.19
C VAL A 805 25.22 -16.94 27.87
N ALA A 806 25.64 -16.18 26.86
CA ALA A 806 25.08 -16.25 25.51
C ALA A 806 25.54 -17.49 24.73
N SER A 807 26.84 -17.81 24.83
CA SER A 807 27.44 -18.98 24.18
C SER A 807 28.78 -19.34 24.82
N ALA A 808 29.22 -20.60 24.68
CA ALA A 808 30.52 -21.06 25.10
C ALA A 808 31.20 -21.90 23.99
N GLU A 809 32.44 -21.53 23.61
CA GLU A 809 33.27 -22.32 22.73
C GLU A 809 34.35 -23.03 23.55
N VAL A 810 34.26 -24.36 23.62
CA VAL A 810 35.15 -25.19 24.44
C VAL A 810 36.02 -26.05 23.53
N SER A 811 37.32 -26.08 23.81
CA SER A 811 38.32 -26.91 23.09
C SER A 811 39.15 -27.73 24.04
N HIS A 812 39.06 -29.06 23.96
CA HIS A 812 39.91 -29.98 24.74
C HIS A 812 41.33 -30.00 24.23
N GLU A 813 41.58 -29.78 22.95
CA GLU A 813 42.93 -29.71 22.37
C GLU A 813 43.71 -28.50 22.90
N LYS A 814 43.04 -27.35 23.10
CA LYS A 814 43.64 -26.11 23.61
C LYS A 814 43.56 -26.01 25.14
N GLY A 815 42.75 -26.86 25.79
CA GLY A 815 42.45 -26.74 27.22
C GLY A 815 41.74 -25.43 27.60
N THR A 816 40.91 -24.87 26.72
CA THR A 816 40.29 -23.57 26.94
C THR A 816 38.79 -23.57 26.67
N ALA A 817 38.06 -22.72 27.40
CA ALA A 817 36.66 -22.34 27.09
C ALA A 817 36.57 -20.82 26.97
N VAL A 818 36.05 -20.35 25.81
CA VAL A 818 35.76 -18.93 25.58
C VAL A 818 34.27 -18.75 25.80
N VAL A 819 33.90 -17.95 26.78
CA VAL A 819 32.54 -17.71 27.21
C VAL A 819 32.08 -16.32 26.80
N THR A 820 31.06 -16.20 25.99
CA THR A 820 30.45 -14.92 25.65
C THR A 820 29.28 -14.66 26.61
N LEU A 821 29.29 -13.52 27.26
CA LEU A 821 28.35 -13.16 28.31
C LEU A 821 27.28 -12.18 27.80
N GLU A 822 26.01 -12.37 28.20
CA GLU A 822 24.93 -11.38 28.03
C GLU A 822 24.90 -10.33 29.16
N LYS A 823 25.41 -10.74 30.34
CA LYS A 823 25.54 -9.86 31.52
C LYS A 823 26.80 -10.22 32.28
N GLU A 824 27.34 -9.27 33.01
CA GLU A 824 28.54 -9.49 33.84
C GLU A 824 28.27 -10.57 34.90
N ILE A 825 29.12 -11.59 34.94
CA ILE A 825 29.08 -12.68 35.90
C ILE A 825 30.40 -12.78 36.64
N ALA A 826 30.35 -13.09 37.93
CA ALA A 826 31.56 -13.26 38.76
C ALA A 826 32.36 -14.50 38.32
N ASP A 827 33.66 -14.36 38.24
CA ASP A 827 34.58 -15.45 37.85
C ASP A 827 34.43 -16.72 38.68
N ASP A 828 34.11 -16.56 39.96
CA ASP A 828 33.87 -17.68 40.89
C ASP A 828 32.67 -18.54 40.50
N VAL A 829 31.63 -17.94 39.88
CA VAL A 829 30.44 -18.67 39.40
C VAL A 829 30.78 -19.50 38.16
N LEU A 830 31.52 -18.93 37.19
CA LEU A 830 31.98 -19.65 36.02
C LEU A 830 32.92 -20.79 36.41
N LYS A 831 33.86 -20.51 37.33
CA LYS A 831 34.82 -21.49 37.86
C LYS A 831 34.08 -22.66 38.51
N LYS A 832 33.20 -22.40 39.44
CA LYS A 832 32.41 -23.39 40.15
C LYS A 832 31.53 -24.24 39.20
N THR A 833 30.96 -23.66 38.18
CA THR A 833 30.12 -24.36 37.20
C THR A 833 30.90 -25.40 36.42
N VAL A 834 32.18 -25.15 36.16
CA VAL A 834 33.09 -26.11 35.47
C VAL A 834 33.62 -27.12 36.46
N GLU A 835 34.02 -26.72 37.68
CA GLU A 835 34.53 -27.59 38.73
C GLU A 835 33.46 -28.57 39.26
N ASP A 836 32.19 -28.19 39.29
CA ASP A 836 31.07 -29.08 39.61
C ASP A 836 30.87 -30.22 38.57
N LYS A 837 31.63 -30.21 37.48
CA LYS A 837 31.69 -31.25 36.44
C LYS A 837 33.00 -32.05 36.45
N ASP A 838 33.73 -32.02 37.54
CA ASP A 838 34.99 -32.68 37.76
C ASP A 838 36.18 -32.22 36.86
N TYR A 839 36.17 -30.95 36.42
CA TYR A 839 37.29 -30.33 35.66
C TYR A 839 37.94 -29.22 36.49
N GLU A 840 39.24 -29.06 36.39
CA GLU A 840 40.02 -28.03 37.11
C GLU A 840 40.14 -26.75 36.28
N VAL A 841 39.67 -25.59 36.79
CA VAL A 841 39.85 -24.26 36.16
C VAL A 841 41.12 -23.63 36.69
N VAL A 842 42.12 -23.47 35.83
CA VAL A 842 43.47 -22.95 36.17
C VAL A 842 43.51 -21.44 36.21
N GLY A 843 42.67 -20.77 35.43
CA GLY A 843 42.58 -19.31 35.36
C GLY A 843 41.49 -18.84 34.43
N ILE A 844 41.00 -17.62 34.68
CA ILE A 844 39.99 -16.90 33.85
C ILE A 844 40.62 -15.54 33.50
N LYS A 845 40.57 -15.18 32.22
CA LYS A 845 41.06 -13.91 31.67
C LYS A 845 39.93 -13.17 30.98
#